data_bb5e1bf1e52e99f9a889285241b58f73
#
_entry.id   bb5e1bf1e52e99f9a889285241b58f73
#
_cell.length_a   1.000
_cell.length_b   1.000
_cell.length_c   1.000
_cell.angle_alpha   90.00
_cell.angle_beta   90.00
_cell.angle_gamma   90.00
#
_symmetry.space_group_name_H-M   'P 1'
#
loop_
_entity.id
_entity.type
_entity.pdbx_description
1 polymer ?
#
loop_
_entity_poly.entity_id
_entity_poly.type
_entity_poly.pdbx_seq_one_letter_code
_entity_poly.pdbx_strand_id
1 'polypeptide(L)'
;MATKVGALFRLLFRIPSGMLASVPHMTRLSKTTRRTIAVTAALALVGGGVAVAVAPLVAGPSKDGTATTPTGQRVTPWGIQTVLGDLPLNSALSPDGKRLLVTNNGQGTQSIQLIDTDDHEVEQTLSYPSPESLYVGLAWSPDGTKAYASAAANAKIRTYTVDGGKLTEGAPLAFPTKTPDGKALNLYPAGLAVTPDGRRLVVADQLGNAVSVVDTATGEVQTAPAGSKPFAVALSPNGKTAYVTNQGASDVSVVDVSGAQPAVVRTFGVGLHPNKATISSDGSRLYVANGDEDSVSAVDTATGDAKTISLSPYADAPVGTNPTGLALDEKGGRLFVANSGNNDVAVVDIADHSVSGVIPSAWYPSSLAFRGGTLHVTNAKGLGAGPNDGPGHPDPTSTAKTAENQYSGSMIKGTLSSYEVPTGGQLQKATEQVKNNNRPATTGVGAVVPSQAGGQTPIKHVIYVVKENRTYDQVLGNIGQGNGDPALNLFGDDSAPNIRALAKRFTTIDNFYADAEVSANGWNWVTQANSNPYAEQMWPANYSGRKAPYPSENSNPENAAQDPSNSYVWQRLDKAGVSFRNYGFFVNNTANGAVSSDPVLNAKTDKDYRGYDLKCPDSSGTFAPLATNCGTPRVDQWVKDFGSQISSGTVPTVQFVRLPNDHTQGTKAGAPTPQAYVADNDYALGRLVDTVSHSPIWKDTAIFVTEDDAQNGPDHVDAHRTLALVISPYTQTGKVDSTFYSTASMVRTIGLLAGFRPLTQFDAYATPMSASFTANPRLEPYTALRPTYPMTALNGSNAPMAAQSSVQDLSGEDRIDERTFNEAIWKSVKGADLLMPEPQHTVIGSGSTKTGSDPDGDGR
;
A
#
# COMPACT_ATOMS: atom_id res chain seq x y z
N MET A 1 -35.88 20.72 -15.37
CA MET A 1 -36.27 19.37 -15.85
C MET A 1 -36.91 18.52 -14.74
N ALA A 2 -36.57 18.71 -13.49
CA ALA A 2 -37.12 17.93 -12.35
C ALA A 2 -38.63 18.14 -12.08
N THR A 3 -39.21 19.24 -12.50
CA THR A 3 -40.63 19.57 -12.25
C THR A 3 -41.62 18.96 -13.25
N LYS A 4 -41.16 18.43 -14.39
CA LYS A 4 -42.06 17.79 -15.39
C LYS A 4 -42.14 16.27 -15.24
N VAL A 5 -41.18 15.64 -14.56
CA VAL A 5 -41.21 14.18 -14.31
C VAL A 5 -42.14 13.80 -13.19
N GLY A 6 -42.32 14.67 -12.19
CA GLY A 6 -43.27 14.45 -11.08
C GLY A 6 -44.76 14.51 -11.48
N ALA A 7 -45.11 15.15 -12.59
CA ALA A 7 -46.48 15.22 -13.07
C ALA A 7 -46.88 13.98 -13.88
N LEU A 8 -45.94 13.33 -14.55
CA LEU A 8 -46.20 12.11 -15.32
C LEU A 8 -46.40 10.88 -14.40
N PHE A 9 -45.73 10.87 -13.24
CA PHE A 9 -45.86 9.77 -12.25
C PHE A 9 -47.21 9.77 -11.51
N ARG A 10 -47.87 10.94 -11.42
CA ARG A 10 -49.22 11.05 -10.79
C ARG A 10 -50.38 10.71 -11.73
N LEU A 11 -50.16 10.63 -13.03
CA LEU A 11 -51.20 10.28 -13.99
C LEU A 11 -51.35 8.77 -14.25
N LEU A 12 -50.31 7.98 -13.93
CA LEU A 12 -50.26 6.52 -14.20
C LEU A 12 -50.77 5.65 -13.07
N PHE A 13 -51.09 6.22 -11.88
CA PHE A 13 -51.54 5.47 -10.71
C PHE A 13 -52.83 5.99 -10.05
N ARG A 14 -53.75 6.64 -10.81
CA ARG A 14 -55.12 6.86 -10.36
C ARG A 14 -56.00 5.70 -10.80
N ILE A 15 -56.13 4.67 -10.00
CA ILE A 15 -57.19 3.68 -10.06
C ILE A 15 -58.38 4.27 -9.29
N PRO A 16 -59.56 4.46 -9.91
CA PRO A 16 -60.75 4.94 -9.21
C PRO A 16 -61.18 3.94 -8.14
N SER A 17 -61.41 4.41 -6.94
CA SER A 17 -61.80 3.65 -5.73
C SER A 17 -63.17 3.01 -5.76
N GLY A 18 -63.68 2.67 -6.95
CA GLY A 18 -65.04 2.13 -7.13
C GLY A 18 -65.15 0.68 -7.64
N MET A 19 -64.04 -0.04 -7.90
CA MET A 19 -64.15 -1.39 -8.50
C MET A 19 -63.53 -2.52 -7.66
N LEU A 20 -63.57 -2.43 -6.34
CA LEU A 20 -63.03 -3.47 -5.43
C LEU A 20 -64.11 -4.21 -4.62
N ALA A 21 -65.39 -4.13 -5.05
CA ALA A 21 -66.47 -4.79 -4.31
C ALA A 21 -67.16 -5.86 -5.12
N SER A 22 -66.44 -6.84 -5.66
CA SER A 22 -67.05 -8.14 -6.04
C SER A 22 -66.00 -9.10 -6.61
N VAL A 23 -65.16 -9.71 -5.79
CA VAL A 23 -64.47 -10.94 -6.15
C VAL A 23 -64.56 -11.90 -4.93
N PRO A 24 -65.28 -13.00 -5.01
CA PRO A 24 -65.33 -13.97 -3.93
C PRO A 24 -64.04 -14.82 -3.93
N HIS A 25 -63.46 -14.96 -2.77
CA HIS A 25 -62.50 -15.99 -2.37
C HIS A 25 -61.39 -16.38 -3.35
N MET A 26 -60.29 -15.63 -3.35
CA MET A 26 -59.02 -16.18 -3.83
C MET A 26 -58.32 -16.91 -2.68
N THR A 27 -58.23 -18.23 -2.79
CA THR A 27 -57.35 -19.11 -2.03
C THR A 27 -55.92 -18.62 -2.03
N ARG A 28 -55.20 -18.74 -0.92
CA ARG A 28 -53.81 -18.33 -0.70
C ARG A 28 -52.90 -18.88 -1.82
N LEU A 29 -52.34 -18.01 -2.62
CA LEU A 29 -51.27 -18.35 -3.58
C LEU A 29 -50.00 -18.77 -2.82
N SER A 30 -49.40 -19.85 -3.28
CA SER A 30 -48.15 -20.38 -2.69
C SER A 30 -46.99 -19.38 -2.78
N LYS A 31 -46.01 -19.51 -1.89
CA LYS A 31 -44.77 -18.69 -1.89
C LYS A 31 -44.05 -18.73 -3.23
N THR A 32 -44.16 -19.84 -3.96
CA THR A 32 -43.53 -20.03 -5.30
C THR A 32 -44.16 -19.14 -6.36
N THR A 33 -45.50 -19.01 -6.35
CA THR A 33 -46.24 -18.19 -7.31
C THR A 33 -45.94 -16.67 -7.11
N ARG A 34 -45.74 -16.24 -5.85
CA ARG A 34 -45.34 -14.86 -5.58
C ARG A 34 -43.94 -14.53 -6.04
N ARG A 35 -43.01 -15.52 -5.97
CA ARG A 35 -41.65 -15.35 -6.53
C ARG A 35 -41.64 -15.27 -8.06
N THR A 36 -42.46 -16.09 -8.71
CA THR A 36 -42.57 -16.08 -10.17
C THR A 36 -43.16 -14.76 -10.69
N ILE A 37 -44.14 -14.19 -10.02
CA ILE A 37 -44.72 -12.89 -10.38
C ILE A 37 -43.69 -11.74 -10.15
N ALA A 38 -42.89 -11.80 -9.08
CA ALA A 38 -41.85 -10.84 -8.83
C ALA A 38 -40.68 -10.93 -9.86
N VAL A 39 -40.30 -12.15 -10.28
CA VAL A 39 -39.28 -12.37 -11.30
C VAL A 39 -39.79 -11.99 -12.69
N THR A 40 -41.06 -12.21 -13.00
CA THR A 40 -41.65 -11.82 -14.30
C THR A 40 -41.84 -10.29 -14.39
N ALA A 41 -42.13 -9.59 -13.29
CA ALA A 41 -42.17 -8.14 -13.24
C ALA A 41 -40.75 -7.52 -13.36
N ALA A 42 -39.72 -8.16 -12.80
CA ALA A 42 -38.33 -7.74 -12.97
C ALA A 42 -37.82 -7.99 -14.41
N LEU A 43 -38.28 -9.06 -15.08
CA LEU A 43 -37.92 -9.36 -16.47
C LEU A 43 -38.67 -8.48 -17.49
N ALA A 44 -39.85 -7.98 -17.17
CA ALA A 44 -40.59 -7.06 -18.03
C ALA A 44 -40.05 -5.61 -17.98
N LEU A 45 -39.26 -5.26 -16.94
CA LEU A 45 -38.55 -3.96 -16.85
C LEU A 45 -37.21 -3.96 -17.61
N VAL A 46 -36.69 -5.10 -18.02
CA VAL A 46 -35.44 -5.23 -18.82
C VAL A 46 -35.67 -4.95 -20.32
N GLY A 47 -36.94 -4.89 -20.80
CA GLY A 47 -37.28 -4.58 -22.18
C GLY A 47 -37.46 -3.11 -22.54
N GLY A 48 -37.45 -2.22 -21.57
CA GLY A 48 -37.47 -0.77 -21.76
C GLY A 48 -36.17 -0.15 -21.26
N GLY A 49 -35.23 0.15 -22.16
CA GLY A 49 -33.89 0.60 -21.84
C GLY A 49 -33.81 1.89 -21.02
N VAL A 50 -33.98 1.75 -19.71
CA VAL A 50 -33.43 2.70 -18.76
C VAL A 50 -32.10 2.07 -18.32
N ALA A 51 -31.01 2.49 -18.93
CA ALA A 51 -29.68 2.25 -18.39
C ALA A 51 -29.68 2.88 -17.01
N VAL A 52 -29.81 2.07 -15.96
CA VAL A 52 -29.44 2.48 -14.61
C VAL A 52 -27.94 2.71 -14.71
N ALA A 53 -27.49 3.95 -14.69
CA ALA A 53 -26.09 4.26 -14.60
C ALA A 53 -25.60 3.64 -13.28
N VAL A 54 -24.85 2.54 -13.39
CA VAL A 54 -24.12 1.98 -12.26
C VAL A 54 -23.07 3.02 -11.90
N ALA A 55 -23.07 3.50 -10.68
CA ALA A 55 -22.03 4.41 -10.20
C ALA A 55 -20.65 3.76 -10.45
N PRO A 56 -19.67 4.53 -10.90
CA PRO A 56 -18.31 4.00 -11.10
C PRO A 56 -17.78 3.41 -9.77
N LEU A 57 -17.02 2.33 -9.87
CA LEU A 57 -16.29 1.77 -8.73
C LEU A 57 -15.30 2.82 -8.25
N VAL A 58 -15.19 3.03 -6.94
CA VAL A 58 -14.22 3.92 -6.30
C VAL A 58 -13.50 3.17 -5.19
N ALA A 59 -12.27 3.59 -4.85
CA ALA A 59 -11.55 3.05 -3.70
C ALA A 59 -12.17 3.51 -2.38
N GLY A 60 -11.85 2.81 -1.31
CA GLY A 60 -12.25 3.13 0.05
C GLY A 60 -13.38 2.26 0.61
N PRO A 61 -13.78 2.52 1.87
CA PRO A 61 -14.80 1.76 2.59
C PRO A 61 -16.21 2.02 2.06
N SER A 62 -17.04 0.99 2.11
CA SER A 62 -18.46 1.02 1.74
C SER A 62 -19.36 0.88 2.97
N LYS A 63 -20.59 1.42 2.89
CA LYS A 63 -21.54 1.41 4.02
C LYS A 63 -21.99 0.01 4.44
N ASP A 64 -21.80 -1.00 3.60
CA ASP A 64 -22.17 -2.40 3.86
C ASP A 64 -21.07 -3.21 4.57
N GLY A 65 -19.99 -2.55 5.03
CA GLY A 65 -18.86 -3.20 5.69
C GLY A 65 -17.87 -3.85 4.73
N THR A 66 -18.00 -3.60 3.43
CA THR A 66 -17.01 -3.98 2.42
C THR A 66 -16.14 -2.79 2.03
N ALA A 67 -15.09 -3.03 1.24
CA ALA A 67 -14.27 -1.96 0.69
C ALA A 67 -13.75 -2.32 -0.70
N THR A 68 -13.17 -1.34 -1.38
CA THR A 68 -12.33 -1.52 -2.56
C THR A 68 -10.96 -0.95 -2.27
N THR A 69 -9.91 -1.74 -2.44
CA THR A 69 -8.53 -1.25 -2.29
C THR A 69 -8.15 -0.32 -3.45
N PRO A 70 -7.11 0.51 -3.32
CA PRO A 70 -6.57 1.27 -4.44
C PRO A 70 -6.19 0.39 -5.65
N THR A 71 -5.72 -0.85 -5.42
CA THR A 71 -5.44 -1.83 -6.47
C THR A 71 -6.68 -2.39 -7.19
N GLY A 72 -7.90 -2.05 -6.71
CA GLY A 72 -9.17 -2.51 -7.27
C GLY A 72 -9.66 -3.87 -6.76
N GLN A 73 -8.98 -4.47 -5.79
CA GLN A 73 -9.45 -5.68 -5.12
C GLN A 73 -10.63 -5.35 -4.22
N ARG A 74 -11.60 -6.25 -4.16
CA ARG A 74 -12.72 -6.12 -3.24
C ARG A 74 -12.38 -6.74 -1.89
N VAL A 75 -12.72 -6.05 -0.81
CA VAL A 75 -12.53 -6.50 0.57
C VAL A 75 -13.89 -6.83 1.16
N THR A 76 -14.07 -8.09 1.58
CA THR A 76 -15.35 -8.60 2.14
C THR A 76 -15.06 -9.45 3.37
N PRO A 77 -14.68 -8.80 4.51
CA PRO A 77 -14.17 -9.51 5.67
C PRO A 77 -15.19 -10.47 6.27
N TRP A 78 -14.71 -11.66 6.63
CA TRP A 78 -15.53 -12.69 7.30
C TRP A 78 -15.57 -12.46 8.81
N GLY A 79 -16.69 -12.78 9.44
CA GLY A 79 -16.82 -12.77 10.90
C GLY A 79 -17.10 -11.41 11.53
N ILE A 80 -16.90 -11.33 12.85
CA ILE A 80 -17.06 -10.11 13.64
C ILE A 80 -15.83 -9.22 13.42
N GLN A 81 -16.06 -7.93 13.17
CA GLN A 81 -15.01 -6.96 12.95
C GLN A 81 -14.88 -6.03 14.17
N THR A 82 -13.68 -6.00 14.78
CA THR A 82 -13.32 -5.04 15.83
C THR A 82 -12.34 -4.02 15.26
N VAL A 83 -12.62 -2.73 15.41
CA VAL A 83 -11.71 -1.66 14.95
C VAL A 83 -10.49 -1.59 15.87
N LEU A 84 -9.31 -1.52 15.26
CA LEU A 84 -8.02 -1.40 15.94
C LEU A 84 -7.40 0.00 15.73
N GLY A 85 -6.17 0.18 16.21
CA GLY A 85 -5.34 1.34 15.89
C GLY A 85 -4.75 1.27 14.48
N ASP A 86 -3.78 2.17 14.20
CA ASP A 86 -3.16 2.29 12.89
C ASP A 86 -2.19 1.14 12.63
N LEU A 87 -2.34 0.48 11.51
CA LEU A 87 -1.46 -0.56 10.97
C LEU A 87 -1.05 -1.62 12.01
N PRO A 88 -1.97 -2.44 12.55
CA PRO A 88 -1.62 -3.54 13.44
C PRO A 88 -0.81 -4.60 12.70
N LEU A 89 0.40 -4.90 13.20
CA LEU A 89 1.31 -5.86 12.55
C LEU A 89 1.40 -7.20 13.26
N ASN A 90 1.05 -7.27 14.55
CA ASN A 90 1.10 -8.54 15.27
C ASN A 90 0.02 -8.65 16.35
N SER A 91 -0.34 -9.90 16.62
CA SER A 91 -1.23 -10.25 17.73
C SER A 91 -0.72 -11.49 18.46
N ALA A 92 -1.02 -11.58 19.76
CA ALA A 92 -0.64 -12.71 20.59
C ALA A 92 -1.77 -13.07 21.55
N LEU A 93 -2.24 -14.32 21.47
CA LEU A 93 -3.29 -14.84 22.33
C LEU A 93 -2.72 -15.20 23.71
N SER A 94 -3.44 -14.85 24.77
CA SER A 94 -3.07 -15.22 26.15
C SER A 94 -3.07 -16.75 26.33
N PRO A 95 -2.29 -17.31 27.27
CA PRO A 95 -2.22 -18.76 27.50
C PRO A 95 -3.57 -19.39 27.81
N ASP A 96 -4.47 -18.67 28.48
CA ASP A 96 -5.84 -19.11 28.75
C ASP A 96 -6.80 -18.88 27.56
N GLY A 97 -6.38 -18.11 26.55
CA GLY A 97 -7.12 -17.82 25.32
C GLY A 97 -8.25 -16.83 25.47
N LYS A 98 -8.34 -16.13 26.59
CA LYS A 98 -9.41 -15.17 26.86
C LYS A 98 -9.10 -13.75 26.40
N ARG A 99 -7.84 -13.45 26.11
CA ARG A 99 -7.40 -12.14 25.69
C ARG A 99 -6.43 -12.21 24.52
N LEU A 100 -6.53 -11.25 23.67
CA LEU A 100 -5.61 -11.03 22.55
C LEU A 100 -4.90 -9.69 22.74
N LEU A 101 -3.57 -9.69 22.70
CA LEU A 101 -2.77 -8.48 22.57
C LEU A 101 -2.57 -8.16 21.09
N VAL A 102 -2.62 -6.87 20.74
CA VAL A 102 -2.33 -6.39 19.40
C VAL A 102 -1.38 -5.19 19.47
N THR A 103 -0.34 -5.17 18.64
CA THR A 103 0.51 -3.99 18.43
C THR A 103 0.07 -3.23 17.20
N ASN A 104 -0.23 -1.93 17.36
CA ASN A 104 -0.55 -1.00 16.28
C ASN A 104 0.71 -0.18 15.98
N ASN A 105 1.24 -0.32 14.78
CA ASN A 105 2.59 0.09 14.39
C ASN A 105 2.59 1.19 13.32
N GLY A 106 1.47 1.90 13.17
CA GLY A 106 1.30 2.94 12.17
C GLY A 106 2.25 4.13 12.31
N GLN A 107 2.15 5.03 11.34
CA GLN A 107 2.97 6.23 11.28
C GLN A 107 2.60 7.20 12.42
N GLY A 108 1.34 7.29 12.81
CA GLY A 108 0.86 8.14 13.92
C GLY A 108 1.22 7.62 15.32
N THR A 109 0.31 7.81 16.27
CA THR A 109 0.47 7.28 17.63
C THR A 109 0.35 5.77 17.64
N GLN A 110 1.45 5.10 17.92
CA GLN A 110 1.45 3.63 18.08
C GLN A 110 0.80 3.24 19.41
N SER A 111 0.26 2.03 19.47
CA SER A 111 -0.41 1.55 20.69
C SER A 111 -0.34 0.04 20.84
N ILE A 112 -0.48 -0.43 22.09
CA ILE A 112 -0.81 -1.81 22.39
C ILE A 112 -2.25 -1.87 22.88
N GLN A 113 -3.03 -2.80 22.33
CA GLN A 113 -4.42 -3.01 22.69
C GLN A 113 -4.61 -4.40 23.30
N LEU A 114 -5.39 -4.46 24.37
CA LEU A 114 -5.87 -5.69 24.97
C LEU A 114 -7.32 -5.88 24.61
N ILE A 115 -7.66 -7.02 24.03
CA ILE A 115 -8.97 -7.34 23.48
C ILE A 115 -9.52 -8.57 24.17
N ASP A 116 -10.75 -8.52 24.64
CA ASP A 116 -11.50 -9.71 25.10
C ASP A 116 -11.89 -10.57 23.90
N THR A 117 -11.60 -11.87 23.95
CA THR A 117 -11.87 -12.78 22.83
C THR A 117 -13.30 -13.31 22.80
N ASP A 118 -14.04 -13.21 23.89
CA ASP A 118 -15.45 -13.65 23.98
C ASP A 118 -16.38 -12.53 23.51
N ASP A 119 -16.16 -11.29 23.98
CA ASP A 119 -16.98 -10.12 23.64
C ASP A 119 -16.48 -9.37 22.40
N HIS A 120 -15.23 -9.64 21.96
CA HIS A 120 -14.55 -8.98 20.83
C HIS A 120 -14.38 -7.46 21.02
N GLU A 121 -14.31 -7.00 22.28
CA GLU A 121 -14.16 -5.59 22.61
C GLU A 121 -12.71 -5.25 23.04
N VAL A 122 -12.29 -4.02 22.74
CA VAL A 122 -11.00 -3.49 23.22
C VAL A 122 -11.14 -3.09 24.67
N GLU A 123 -10.59 -3.88 25.59
CA GLU A 123 -10.62 -3.60 27.03
C GLU A 123 -9.70 -2.44 27.42
N GLN A 124 -8.54 -2.33 26.76
CA GLN A 124 -7.53 -1.31 27.09
C GLN A 124 -6.67 -0.94 25.88
N THR A 125 -6.32 0.34 25.78
CA THR A 125 -5.33 0.88 24.86
C THR A 125 -4.26 1.65 25.63
N LEU A 126 -2.98 1.30 25.43
CA LEU A 126 -1.83 2.05 25.90
C LEU A 126 -1.13 2.70 24.71
N SER A 127 -1.05 4.02 24.70
CA SER A 127 -0.59 4.82 23.56
C SER A 127 0.87 5.24 23.70
N TYR A 128 1.57 5.27 22.56
CA TYR A 128 3.00 5.60 22.46
C TYR A 128 3.21 6.61 21.32
N PRO A 129 3.01 7.91 21.60
CA PRO A 129 3.30 8.95 20.61
C PRO A 129 4.80 8.99 20.27
N SER A 130 5.14 9.46 19.07
CA SER A 130 6.54 9.63 18.67
C SER A 130 7.30 10.52 19.68
N PRO A 131 8.55 10.21 20.03
CA PRO A 131 9.44 9.18 19.46
C PRO A 131 9.33 7.79 20.11
N GLU A 132 8.36 7.55 20.98
CA GLU A 132 8.13 6.22 21.53
C GLU A 132 7.64 5.27 20.44
N SER A 133 8.03 3.99 20.53
CA SER A 133 7.73 3.03 19.49
C SER A 133 7.25 1.70 20.02
N LEU A 134 6.57 0.98 19.13
CA LEU A 134 6.33 -0.46 19.15
C LEU A 134 6.80 -1.06 17.82
N TYR A 135 6.96 -2.39 17.79
CA TYR A 135 7.22 -3.11 16.56
C TYR A 135 6.54 -4.50 16.61
N VAL A 136 6.96 -5.43 15.76
CA VAL A 136 6.27 -6.71 15.55
C VAL A 136 6.44 -7.73 16.68
N GLY A 137 7.38 -7.55 17.59
CA GLY A 137 7.60 -8.49 18.69
C GLY A 137 6.52 -8.37 19.76
N LEU A 138 5.84 -9.49 20.07
CA LEU A 138 4.78 -9.55 21.07
C LEU A 138 4.67 -10.96 21.63
N ALA A 139 4.71 -11.12 22.97
CA ALA A 139 4.54 -12.42 23.60
C ALA A 139 4.02 -12.30 25.03
N TRP A 140 3.32 -13.35 25.48
CA TRP A 140 2.91 -13.55 26.86
C TRP A 140 3.95 -14.41 27.62
N SER A 141 4.07 -14.20 28.93
CA SER A 141 4.71 -15.20 29.80
C SER A 141 3.86 -16.47 29.85
N PRO A 142 4.46 -17.65 30.05
CA PRO A 142 3.72 -18.92 30.06
C PRO A 142 2.60 -19.00 31.10
N ASP A 143 2.72 -18.26 32.21
CA ASP A 143 1.73 -18.15 33.28
C ASP A 143 0.64 -17.06 33.01
N GLY A 144 0.78 -16.30 31.92
CA GLY A 144 -0.16 -15.24 31.57
C GLY A 144 -0.10 -13.99 32.45
N THR A 145 0.84 -13.91 33.39
CA THR A 145 0.94 -12.77 34.33
C THR A 145 1.75 -11.59 33.79
N LYS A 146 2.50 -11.81 32.70
CA LYS A 146 3.33 -10.79 32.04
C LYS A 146 3.13 -10.82 30.54
N ALA A 147 3.39 -9.67 29.92
CA ALA A 147 3.51 -9.54 28.47
C ALA A 147 4.74 -8.71 28.09
N TYR A 148 5.23 -8.92 26.88
CA TYR A 148 6.43 -8.28 26.35
C TYR A 148 6.16 -7.79 24.94
N ALA A 149 6.58 -6.55 24.65
CA ALA A 149 6.45 -5.97 23.31
C ALA A 149 7.76 -5.29 22.89
N SER A 150 8.21 -5.55 21.66
CA SER A 150 9.39 -4.87 21.12
C SER A 150 9.11 -3.40 20.83
N ALA A 151 10.07 -2.54 21.18
CA ALA A 151 10.11 -1.12 20.90
C ALA A 151 11.41 -0.80 20.16
N ALA A 152 11.47 -1.24 18.89
CA ALA A 152 12.68 -1.33 18.09
C ALA A 152 13.47 -0.03 17.99
N ALA A 153 12.80 1.09 17.67
CA ALA A 153 13.44 2.40 17.55
C ALA A 153 13.97 2.94 18.88
N ASN A 154 13.45 2.45 20.01
CA ASN A 154 13.86 2.84 21.35
C ASN A 154 14.89 1.86 21.96
N ALA A 155 15.35 0.84 21.22
CA ALA A 155 16.30 -0.17 21.64
C ALA A 155 15.91 -0.80 23.00
N LYS A 156 14.66 -1.27 23.13
CA LYS A 156 14.13 -1.87 24.36
C LYS A 156 13.01 -2.86 24.08
N ILE A 157 12.76 -3.77 25.01
CA ILE A 157 11.51 -4.52 25.11
C ILE A 157 10.69 -3.91 26.24
N ARG A 158 9.45 -3.51 25.96
CA ARG A 158 8.48 -3.09 26.99
C ARG A 158 7.99 -4.29 27.74
N THR A 159 7.80 -4.14 29.04
CA THR A 159 7.27 -5.18 29.92
C THR A 159 5.96 -4.73 30.54
N TYR A 160 5.02 -5.64 30.65
CA TYR A 160 3.73 -5.38 31.28
C TYR A 160 3.44 -6.46 32.32
N THR A 161 2.86 -6.05 33.44
CA THR A 161 2.18 -6.97 34.35
C THR A 161 0.70 -7.01 33.96
N VAL A 162 0.10 -8.20 34.10
CA VAL A 162 -1.31 -8.43 33.74
C VAL A 162 -2.05 -8.89 34.97
N ASP A 163 -2.98 -8.09 35.46
CA ASP A 163 -3.79 -8.40 36.63
C ASP A 163 -5.24 -7.99 36.36
N GLY A 164 -6.20 -8.91 36.58
CA GLY A 164 -7.62 -8.68 36.43
C GLY A 164 -8.02 -8.16 35.03
N GLY A 165 -7.28 -8.53 33.98
CA GLY A 165 -7.56 -8.02 32.63
C GLY A 165 -7.02 -6.62 32.34
N LYS A 166 -6.06 -6.15 33.12
CA LYS A 166 -5.42 -4.84 32.95
C LYS A 166 -3.91 -4.99 32.75
N LEU A 167 -3.40 -4.29 31.74
CA LEU A 167 -1.96 -4.11 31.51
C LEU A 167 -1.45 -2.94 32.34
N THR A 168 -0.36 -3.16 33.04
CA THR A 168 0.41 -2.10 33.71
C THR A 168 1.85 -2.18 33.23
N GLU A 169 2.33 -1.10 32.56
CA GLU A 169 3.70 -1.05 32.05
C GLU A 169 4.71 -1.00 33.19
N GLY A 170 5.75 -1.84 33.12
CA GLY A 170 6.85 -1.94 34.06
C GLY A 170 8.15 -1.35 33.52
N ALA A 171 9.24 -1.61 34.21
CA ALA A 171 10.57 -1.20 33.74
C ALA A 171 10.93 -1.97 32.46
N PRO A 172 11.38 -1.29 31.38
CA PRO A 172 11.74 -1.95 30.14
C PRO A 172 13.05 -2.74 30.27
N LEU A 173 13.22 -3.76 29.42
CA LEU A 173 14.51 -4.45 29.22
C LEU A 173 15.27 -3.69 28.12
N ALA A 174 16.37 -3.03 28.49
CA ALA A 174 17.12 -2.16 27.59
C ALA A 174 18.16 -2.94 26.78
N PHE A 175 18.30 -2.58 25.51
CA PHE A 175 19.31 -3.11 24.58
C PHE A 175 20.52 -2.18 24.50
N PRO A 176 21.73 -2.69 24.23
CA PRO A 176 22.91 -1.85 24.03
C PRO A 176 22.76 -1.00 22.76
N THR A 177 23.10 0.29 22.88
CA THR A 177 23.09 1.25 21.76
C THR A 177 24.51 1.59 21.29
N LYS A 178 25.53 0.98 21.91
CA LYS A 178 26.94 1.10 21.54
C LYS A 178 27.61 -0.26 21.66
N THR A 179 28.54 -0.50 20.77
CA THR A 179 29.47 -1.63 20.86
C THR A 179 30.48 -1.41 22.01
N PRO A 180 31.20 -2.45 22.49
CA PRO A 180 32.21 -2.30 23.51
C PRO A 180 33.34 -1.29 23.18
N ASP A 181 33.62 -1.10 21.90
CA ASP A 181 34.58 -0.09 21.39
C ASP A 181 33.94 1.31 21.19
N GLY A 182 32.69 1.50 21.63
CA GLY A 182 31.99 2.80 21.68
C GLY A 182 31.30 3.24 20.39
N LYS A 183 31.32 2.43 19.33
CA LYS A 183 30.61 2.75 18.08
C LYS A 183 29.09 2.63 18.28
N ALA A 184 28.35 3.42 17.52
CA ALA A 184 26.88 3.34 17.52
C ALA A 184 26.42 1.95 17.08
N LEU A 185 25.45 1.39 17.81
CA LEU A 185 24.83 0.10 17.53
C LEU A 185 23.31 0.29 17.44
N ASN A 186 22.71 -0.19 16.38
CA ASN A 186 21.27 -0.22 16.20
C ASN A 186 20.84 -1.67 15.97
N LEU A 187 20.46 -2.36 17.03
CA LEU A 187 19.98 -3.74 16.95
C LEU A 187 18.57 -3.82 16.36
N TYR A 188 17.71 -2.89 16.70
CA TYR A 188 16.32 -2.81 16.23
C TYR A 188 15.53 -4.09 16.55
N PRO A 189 15.27 -4.41 17.84
CA PRO A 189 14.61 -5.63 18.27
C PRO A 189 13.22 -5.78 17.62
N ALA A 190 13.04 -6.84 16.81
CA ALA A 190 11.82 -7.15 16.06
C ALA A 190 11.01 -8.26 16.75
N GLY A 191 10.86 -9.42 16.14
CA GLY A 191 10.13 -10.56 16.70
C GLY A 191 10.79 -11.11 17.96
N LEU A 192 9.97 -11.63 18.87
CA LEU A 192 10.46 -12.22 20.12
C LEU A 192 9.61 -13.42 20.56
N ALA A 193 10.22 -14.29 21.35
CA ALA A 193 9.55 -15.41 21.99
C ALA A 193 10.06 -15.61 23.42
N VAL A 194 9.18 -16.05 24.33
CA VAL A 194 9.48 -16.35 25.74
C VAL A 194 9.78 -17.84 25.88
N THR A 195 10.86 -18.19 26.56
CA THR A 195 11.14 -19.61 26.89
C THR A 195 10.03 -20.23 27.76
N PRO A 196 9.79 -21.57 27.70
CA PRO A 196 8.70 -22.21 28.44
C PRO A 196 8.80 -22.08 29.95
N ASP A 197 10.00 -21.82 30.50
CA ASP A 197 10.23 -21.55 31.93
C ASP A 197 10.02 -20.06 32.29
N GLY A 198 9.71 -19.18 31.31
CA GLY A 198 9.50 -17.76 31.50
C GLY A 198 10.73 -16.93 31.80
N ARG A 199 11.94 -17.55 31.85
CA ARG A 199 13.15 -16.89 32.31
C ARG A 199 13.89 -16.08 31.26
N ARG A 200 13.69 -16.38 30.00
CA ARG A 200 14.40 -15.70 28.87
C ARG A 200 13.49 -15.31 27.75
N LEU A 201 13.85 -14.21 27.12
CA LEU A 201 13.35 -13.82 25.82
C LEU A 201 14.42 -14.11 24.78
N VAL A 202 14.01 -14.67 23.64
CA VAL A 202 14.83 -14.71 22.43
C VAL A 202 14.29 -13.67 21.47
N VAL A 203 15.16 -12.81 20.98
CA VAL A 203 14.78 -11.61 20.20
C VAL A 203 15.56 -11.58 18.90
N ALA A 204 14.87 -11.37 17.80
CA ALA A 204 15.46 -11.11 16.48
C ALA A 204 15.84 -9.63 16.40
N ASP A 205 17.11 -9.33 16.13
CA ASP A 205 17.66 -7.99 16.05
C ASP A 205 17.83 -7.60 14.57
N GLN A 206 16.76 -7.04 13.97
CA GLN A 206 16.60 -6.94 12.53
C GLN A 206 17.67 -6.09 11.82
N LEU A 207 18.01 -4.92 12.36
CA LEU A 207 19.04 -4.06 11.76
C LEU A 207 20.44 -4.37 12.26
N GLY A 208 20.54 -5.15 13.35
CA GLY A 208 21.80 -5.65 13.88
C GLY A 208 22.32 -6.90 13.17
N ASN A 209 21.50 -7.56 12.33
CA ASN A 209 21.81 -8.88 11.76
C ASN A 209 22.23 -9.86 12.87
N ALA A 210 21.47 -9.88 13.98
CA ALA A 210 21.83 -10.58 15.20
C ALA A 210 20.61 -11.24 15.87
N VAL A 211 20.86 -12.09 16.83
CA VAL A 211 19.87 -12.64 17.75
C VAL A 211 20.33 -12.39 19.17
N SER A 212 19.43 -11.91 20.03
CA SER A 212 19.68 -11.68 21.45
C SER A 212 18.91 -12.64 22.33
N VAL A 213 19.52 -13.04 23.45
CA VAL A 213 18.86 -13.69 24.58
C VAL A 213 18.89 -12.72 25.78
N VAL A 214 17.71 -12.45 26.33
CA VAL A 214 17.52 -11.51 27.42
C VAL A 214 17.01 -12.27 28.67
N ASP A 215 17.68 -12.15 29.79
CA ASP A 215 17.19 -12.65 31.08
C ASP A 215 16.05 -11.75 31.57
N THR A 216 14.87 -12.33 31.83
CA THR A 216 13.65 -11.57 32.16
C THR A 216 13.68 -10.97 33.57
N ALA A 217 14.55 -11.47 34.45
CA ALA A 217 14.68 -11.01 35.85
C ALA A 217 15.75 -9.93 36.01
N THR A 218 16.90 -10.09 35.32
CA THR A 218 18.03 -9.16 35.43
C THR A 218 18.10 -8.12 34.35
N GLY A 219 17.49 -8.39 33.17
CA GLY A 219 17.60 -7.57 31.98
C GLY A 219 18.93 -7.72 31.24
N GLU A 220 19.75 -8.71 31.60
CA GLU A 220 21.01 -8.95 30.90
C GLU A 220 20.76 -9.41 29.47
N VAL A 221 21.45 -8.78 28.49
CA VAL A 221 21.33 -9.05 27.05
C VAL A 221 22.62 -9.70 26.57
N GLN A 222 22.50 -10.85 25.94
CA GLN A 222 23.61 -11.55 25.28
C GLN A 222 23.26 -11.70 23.78
N THR A 223 24.17 -11.30 22.90
CA THR A 223 23.90 -11.19 21.45
C THR A 223 24.89 -12.03 20.66
N ALA A 224 24.40 -12.69 19.59
CA ALA A 224 25.22 -13.38 18.60
C ALA A 224 24.83 -12.96 17.17
N PRO A 225 25.78 -12.96 16.20
CA PRO A 225 25.46 -12.73 14.80
C PRO A 225 24.46 -13.77 14.28
N ALA A 226 23.53 -13.33 13.42
CA ALA A 226 22.56 -14.17 12.71
C ALA A 226 22.60 -13.86 11.20
N GLY A 227 21.59 -14.32 10.43
CA GLY A 227 21.50 -13.99 9.01
C GLY A 227 21.07 -12.55 8.75
N SER A 228 20.77 -12.24 7.49
CA SER A 228 20.36 -10.89 7.07
C SER A 228 18.94 -10.56 7.54
N LYS A 229 18.79 -9.44 8.25
CA LYS A 229 17.52 -8.91 8.75
C LYS A 229 16.67 -9.96 9.50
N PRO A 230 17.15 -10.49 10.65
CA PRO A 230 16.36 -11.41 11.46
C PRO A 230 15.00 -10.78 11.83
N PHE A 231 13.90 -11.53 11.70
CA PHE A 231 12.57 -10.93 11.84
C PHE A 231 11.68 -11.61 12.87
N ALA A 232 11.44 -12.91 12.78
CA ALA A 232 10.57 -13.63 13.69
C ALA A 232 11.32 -14.76 14.40
N VAL A 233 10.81 -15.17 15.57
CA VAL A 233 11.38 -16.23 16.41
C VAL A 233 10.32 -17.28 16.70
N ALA A 234 10.61 -18.54 16.40
CA ALA A 234 9.88 -19.71 16.88
C ALA A 234 10.78 -20.54 17.79
N LEU A 235 10.28 -20.95 18.97
CA LEU A 235 11.04 -21.74 19.94
C LEU A 235 10.66 -23.22 19.88
N SER A 236 11.64 -24.10 19.93
CA SER A 236 11.39 -25.51 20.19
C SER A 236 10.61 -25.72 21.49
N PRO A 237 9.78 -26.76 21.61
CA PRO A 237 8.94 -26.99 22.80
C PRO A 237 9.73 -27.09 24.11
N ASN A 238 11.00 -27.53 24.05
CA ASN A 238 11.88 -27.60 25.21
C ASN A 238 12.62 -26.28 25.52
N GLY A 239 12.41 -25.22 24.71
CA GLY A 239 13.01 -23.89 24.87
C GLY A 239 14.52 -23.81 24.67
N LYS A 240 15.15 -24.86 24.11
CA LYS A 240 16.61 -24.88 23.93
C LYS A 240 17.09 -24.44 22.56
N THR A 241 16.22 -24.47 21.57
CA THR A 241 16.52 -24.08 20.19
C THR A 241 15.55 -23.02 19.73
N ALA A 242 16.07 -21.96 19.14
CA ALA A 242 15.28 -20.94 18.45
C ALA A 242 15.48 -21.05 16.95
N TYR A 243 14.42 -20.84 16.21
CA TYR A 243 14.41 -20.72 14.75
C TYR A 243 14.08 -19.28 14.42
N VAL A 244 15.05 -18.59 13.81
CA VAL A 244 14.97 -17.15 13.54
C VAL A 244 14.92 -16.94 12.04
N THR A 245 13.82 -16.41 11.50
CA THR A 245 13.69 -16.11 10.07
C THR A 245 14.54 -14.92 9.68
N ASN A 246 15.27 -15.01 8.59
CA ASN A 246 16.14 -13.95 8.07
C ASN A 246 15.46 -13.27 6.86
N GLN A 247 14.68 -12.21 7.13
CA GLN A 247 13.81 -11.55 6.14
C GLN A 247 14.59 -10.91 4.97
N GLY A 248 15.88 -10.64 5.12
CA GLY A 248 16.75 -10.15 4.03
C GLY A 248 17.42 -11.26 3.22
N ALA A 249 16.99 -12.53 3.37
CA ALA A 249 17.60 -13.70 2.75
C ALA A 249 16.55 -14.76 2.38
N SER A 250 16.97 -16.00 2.17
CA SER A 250 16.09 -17.17 1.93
C SER A 250 16.44 -18.29 2.91
N ASP A 251 16.57 -17.93 4.20
CA ASP A 251 16.97 -18.89 5.20
C ASP A 251 16.43 -18.60 6.62
N VAL A 252 16.60 -19.58 7.49
CA VAL A 252 16.28 -19.52 8.93
C VAL A 252 17.53 -19.89 9.71
N SER A 253 17.96 -19.04 10.63
CA SER A 253 19.04 -19.33 11.59
C SER A 253 18.52 -20.27 12.68
N VAL A 254 19.20 -21.38 12.91
CA VAL A 254 18.95 -22.30 14.02
C VAL A 254 19.93 -21.95 15.15
N VAL A 255 19.39 -21.51 16.26
CA VAL A 255 20.15 -20.93 17.37
C VAL A 255 20.03 -21.80 18.60
N ASP A 256 21.14 -22.25 19.14
CA ASP A 256 21.21 -22.85 20.50
C ASP A 256 21.08 -21.71 21.52
N VAL A 257 20.00 -21.73 22.28
CA VAL A 257 19.72 -20.78 23.36
C VAL A 257 19.69 -21.44 24.71
N SER A 258 20.25 -22.66 24.85
CA SER A 258 20.32 -23.41 26.11
C SER A 258 21.40 -22.87 27.04
N GLY A 259 22.47 -22.28 26.48
CA GLY A 259 23.59 -21.69 27.18
C GLY A 259 23.36 -20.24 27.66
N ALA A 260 24.38 -19.65 28.27
CA ALA A 260 24.40 -18.23 28.64
C ALA A 260 24.51 -17.32 27.41
N GLN A 261 25.23 -17.76 26.38
CA GLN A 261 25.41 -17.08 25.10
C GLN A 261 24.61 -17.79 24.03
N PRO A 262 23.83 -17.08 23.21
CA PRO A 262 23.22 -17.68 22.00
C PRO A 262 24.30 -18.07 20.98
N ALA A 263 24.05 -19.14 20.22
CA ALA A 263 24.96 -19.56 19.18
C ALA A 263 24.18 -20.05 17.94
N VAL A 264 24.42 -19.49 16.76
CA VAL A 264 23.90 -20.03 15.51
C VAL A 264 24.65 -21.32 15.18
N VAL A 265 23.94 -22.44 15.20
CA VAL A 265 24.53 -23.77 15.03
C VAL A 265 24.28 -24.35 13.64
N ARG A 266 23.24 -23.89 12.95
CA ARG A 266 22.84 -24.32 11.60
C ARG A 266 22.05 -23.20 10.91
N THR A 267 21.89 -23.37 9.60
CA THR A 267 20.96 -22.57 8.79
C THR A 267 20.12 -23.52 7.93
N PHE A 268 18.81 -23.28 7.87
CA PHE A 268 17.88 -23.99 7.00
C PHE A 268 17.53 -23.13 5.80
N GLY A 269 17.63 -23.67 4.57
CA GLY A 269 17.12 -23.01 3.36
C GLY A 269 15.59 -23.04 3.33
N VAL A 270 14.98 -21.91 3.01
CA VAL A 270 13.51 -21.73 2.82
C VAL A 270 13.27 -20.88 1.58
N GLY A 271 12.03 -20.43 1.36
CA GLY A 271 11.75 -19.52 0.26
C GLY A 271 12.19 -18.08 0.56
N LEU A 272 11.96 -17.19 -0.42
CA LEU A 272 12.47 -15.81 -0.43
C LEU A 272 11.78 -14.93 0.61
N HIS A 273 12.57 -14.14 1.32
CA HIS A 273 12.17 -13.17 2.34
C HIS A 273 11.21 -13.75 3.38
N PRO A 274 11.67 -14.76 4.17
CA PRO A 274 10.85 -15.41 5.16
C PRO A 274 10.36 -14.43 6.23
N ASN A 275 9.06 -14.45 6.48
CA ASN A 275 8.39 -13.57 7.43
C ASN A 275 8.19 -14.30 8.77
N LYS A 276 6.98 -14.70 9.14
CA LYS A 276 6.71 -15.41 10.39
C LYS A 276 6.96 -16.92 10.28
N ALA A 277 7.24 -17.53 11.41
CA ALA A 277 7.38 -18.97 11.54
C ALA A 277 6.57 -19.50 12.74
N THR A 278 6.10 -20.75 12.63
CA THR A 278 5.49 -21.51 13.73
C THR A 278 6.00 -22.94 13.73
N ILE A 279 5.99 -23.59 14.90
CA ILE A 279 6.54 -24.94 15.08
C ILE A 279 5.47 -25.89 15.63
N SER A 280 5.51 -27.15 15.22
CA SER A 280 4.65 -28.20 15.78
C SER A 280 4.92 -28.44 17.27
N SER A 281 3.91 -28.93 18.00
CA SER A 281 3.99 -29.15 19.46
C SER A 281 5.01 -30.22 19.85
N ASP A 282 5.34 -31.15 18.92
CA ASP A 282 6.40 -32.14 19.10
C ASP A 282 7.79 -31.62 18.68
N GLY A 283 7.85 -30.42 18.09
CA GLY A 283 9.08 -29.79 17.64
C GLY A 283 9.65 -30.33 16.32
N SER A 284 8.96 -31.27 15.65
CA SER A 284 9.49 -31.97 14.48
C SER A 284 9.34 -31.18 13.16
N ARG A 285 8.40 -30.22 13.10
CA ARG A 285 8.07 -29.46 11.90
C ARG A 285 8.06 -27.95 12.16
N LEU A 286 8.83 -27.21 11.39
CA LEU A 286 8.82 -25.75 11.34
C LEU A 286 8.11 -25.31 10.06
N TYR A 287 7.11 -24.44 10.16
CA TYR A 287 6.44 -23.81 9.02
C TYR A 287 6.88 -22.35 8.93
N VAL A 288 7.27 -21.91 7.74
CA VAL A 288 7.82 -20.57 7.47
C VAL A 288 7.06 -19.93 6.32
N ALA A 289 6.48 -18.75 6.52
CA ALA A 289 5.84 -17.95 5.47
C ALA A 289 6.91 -17.23 4.66
N ASN A 290 6.96 -17.43 3.34
CA ASN A 290 7.94 -16.85 2.43
C ASN A 290 7.29 -15.68 1.67
N GLY A 291 7.52 -14.45 2.14
CA GLY A 291 6.77 -13.25 1.75
C GLY A 291 6.80 -12.92 0.27
N ASP A 292 7.91 -13.16 -0.42
CA ASP A 292 8.10 -12.80 -1.83
C ASP A 292 8.14 -14.00 -2.78
N GLU A 293 7.71 -15.16 -2.32
CA GLU A 293 7.68 -16.40 -3.12
C GLU A 293 6.30 -17.06 -3.16
N ASP A 294 5.29 -16.47 -2.54
CA ASP A 294 3.92 -16.98 -2.46
C ASP A 294 3.87 -18.44 -1.98
N SER A 295 4.60 -18.74 -0.91
CA SER A 295 4.72 -20.11 -0.43
C SER A 295 4.89 -20.19 1.09
N VAL A 296 4.72 -21.40 1.62
CA VAL A 296 5.15 -21.78 2.97
C VAL A 296 6.18 -22.90 2.85
N SER A 297 7.29 -22.79 3.56
CA SER A 297 8.25 -23.87 3.73
C SER A 297 7.88 -24.73 4.94
N ALA A 298 7.64 -26.04 4.74
CA ALA A 298 7.47 -27.02 5.81
C ALA A 298 8.82 -27.75 6.01
N VAL A 299 9.54 -27.37 7.06
CA VAL A 299 10.92 -27.82 7.32
C VAL A 299 10.92 -28.92 8.37
N ASP A 300 11.62 -30.02 8.09
CA ASP A 300 11.98 -31.03 9.09
C ASP A 300 13.10 -30.50 9.98
N THR A 301 12.85 -30.34 11.27
CA THR A 301 13.78 -29.67 12.18
C THR A 301 15.03 -30.51 12.48
N ALA A 302 14.98 -31.83 12.30
CA ALA A 302 16.12 -32.72 12.50
C ALA A 302 17.07 -32.69 11.32
N THR A 303 16.56 -32.76 10.09
CA THR A 303 17.37 -32.81 8.84
C THR A 303 17.63 -31.43 8.25
N GLY A 304 16.67 -30.51 8.35
CA GLY A 304 16.64 -29.21 7.66
C GLY A 304 16.03 -29.29 6.26
N ASP A 305 15.50 -30.46 5.87
CA ASP A 305 14.84 -30.60 4.57
C ASP A 305 13.53 -29.84 4.55
N ALA A 306 13.33 -29.00 3.53
CA ALA A 306 12.14 -28.18 3.34
C ALA A 306 11.28 -28.70 2.18
N LYS A 307 9.96 -28.73 2.41
CA LYS A 307 8.96 -28.91 1.35
C LYS A 307 8.22 -27.59 1.15
N THR A 308 8.10 -27.14 -0.09
CA THR A 308 7.36 -25.94 -0.46
C THR A 308 5.87 -26.24 -0.60
N ILE A 309 5.03 -25.47 0.07
CA ILE A 309 3.57 -25.44 -0.08
C ILE A 309 3.23 -24.17 -0.85
N SER A 310 2.76 -24.32 -2.09
CA SER A 310 2.39 -23.16 -2.93
C SER A 310 1.07 -22.55 -2.46
N LEU A 311 1.07 -21.22 -2.37
CA LEU A 311 -0.10 -20.38 -2.10
C LEU A 311 -0.60 -19.66 -3.36
N SER A 312 0.02 -19.91 -4.50
CA SER A 312 -0.36 -19.28 -5.77
C SER A 312 -1.83 -19.54 -6.09
N PRO A 313 -2.62 -18.51 -6.45
CA PRO A 313 -4.06 -18.65 -6.68
C PRO A 313 -4.40 -19.48 -7.93
N TYR A 314 -3.45 -19.63 -8.86
CA TYR A 314 -3.54 -20.48 -10.07
C TYR A 314 -2.15 -20.85 -10.54
N ALA A 315 -2.07 -21.86 -11.40
CA ALA A 315 -0.78 -22.30 -11.99
C ALA A 315 -0.13 -21.16 -12.78
N ASP A 316 1.18 -20.96 -12.59
CA ASP A 316 1.97 -19.91 -13.22
C ASP A 316 1.52 -18.47 -12.86
N ALA A 317 0.78 -18.27 -11.76
CA ALA A 317 0.52 -16.93 -11.24
C ALA A 317 1.85 -16.21 -10.93
N PRO A 318 1.99 -14.94 -11.31
CA PRO A 318 3.09 -14.15 -10.79
C PRO A 318 2.94 -13.97 -9.27
N VAL A 319 4.02 -13.58 -8.59
CA VAL A 319 4.01 -13.33 -7.13
C VAL A 319 3.06 -12.21 -6.74
N GLY A 320 2.67 -12.14 -5.48
CA GLY A 320 1.80 -11.08 -4.96
C GLY A 320 0.83 -11.54 -3.87
N THR A 321 0.89 -12.81 -3.47
CA THR A 321 0.13 -13.32 -2.31
C THR A 321 0.64 -12.71 -1.00
N ASN A 322 1.96 -12.48 -0.90
CA ASN A 322 2.64 -11.85 0.24
C ASN A 322 2.26 -12.49 1.59
N PRO A 323 2.57 -13.78 1.85
CA PRO A 323 2.23 -14.44 3.10
C PRO A 323 3.02 -13.85 4.27
N THR A 324 2.31 -13.49 5.36
CA THR A 324 2.89 -12.79 6.52
C THR A 324 2.65 -13.48 7.85
N GLY A 325 1.49 -14.07 8.08
CA GLY A 325 1.07 -14.63 9.35
C GLY A 325 0.80 -16.13 9.28
N LEU A 326 1.06 -16.85 10.38
CA LEU A 326 0.82 -18.29 10.49
C LEU A 326 0.11 -18.62 11.81
N ALA A 327 -0.86 -19.55 11.77
CA ALA A 327 -1.43 -20.18 12.95
C ALA A 327 -1.65 -21.67 12.69
N LEU A 328 -1.29 -22.52 13.66
CA LEU A 328 -1.32 -23.97 13.50
C LEU A 328 -2.47 -24.59 14.33
N ASP A 329 -3.31 -25.39 13.67
CA ASP A 329 -4.32 -26.28 14.27
C ASP A 329 -3.90 -27.73 14.06
N GLU A 330 -3.01 -28.23 14.91
CA GLU A 330 -2.54 -29.62 14.79
C GLU A 330 -3.65 -30.66 14.94
N LYS A 331 -4.62 -30.41 15.84
CA LYS A 331 -5.74 -31.33 16.08
C LYS A 331 -6.64 -31.44 14.85
N GLY A 332 -6.84 -30.35 14.15
CA GLY A 332 -7.58 -30.31 12.90
C GLY A 332 -6.75 -30.62 11.66
N GLY A 333 -5.43 -30.84 11.81
CA GLY A 333 -4.54 -31.10 10.67
C GLY A 333 -4.38 -29.90 9.72
N ARG A 334 -4.47 -28.67 10.24
CA ARG A 334 -4.53 -27.45 9.42
C ARG A 334 -3.48 -26.43 9.80
N LEU A 335 -2.93 -25.75 8.80
CA LEU A 335 -2.17 -24.52 8.94
C LEU A 335 -2.95 -23.38 8.29
N PHE A 336 -3.14 -22.27 9.01
CA PHE A 336 -3.70 -21.04 8.49
C PHE A 336 -2.58 -20.10 8.08
N VAL A 337 -2.71 -19.45 6.91
CA VAL A 337 -1.71 -18.54 6.36
C VAL A 337 -2.39 -17.22 6.00
N ALA A 338 -1.93 -16.12 6.57
CA ALA A 338 -2.38 -14.79 6.21
C ALA A 338 -1.72 -14.36 4.89
N ASN A 339 -2.50 -14.21 3.85
CA ASN A 339 -2.09 -13.79 2.51
C ASN A 339 -2.37 -12.29 2.36
N SER A 340 -1.42 -11.45 2.76
CA SER A 340 -1.61 -9.99 2.87
C SER A 340 -1.94 -9.33 1.54
N GLY A 341 -1.34 -9.81 0.44
CA GLY A 341 -1.58 -9.26 -0.89
C GLY A 341 -2.93 -9.67 -1.49
N ASN A 342 -3.46 -10.84 -1.12
CA ASN A 342 -4.72 -11.34 -1.63
C ASN A 342 -5.93 -11.03 -0.74
N ASN A 343 -5.69 -10.45 0.45
CA ASN A 343 -6.74 -10.14 1.43
C ASN A 343 -7.55 -11.39 1.81
N ASP A 344 -6.84 -12.50 2.08
CA ASP A 344 -7.44 -13.76 2.48
C ASP A 344 -6.59 -14.54 3.49
N VAL A 345 -7.18 -15.60 4.04
CA VAL A 345 -6.47 -16.57 4.87
C VAL A 345 -6.56 -17.94 4.18
N ALA A 346 -5.41 -18.49 3.78
CA ALA A 346 -5.37 -19.84 3.26
C ALA A 346 -5.49 -20.89 4.37
N VAL A 347 -6.29 -21.91 4.10
CA VAL A 347 -6.41 -23.12 4.92
C VAL A 347 -5.63 -24.24 4.24
N VAL A 348 -4.49 -24.59 4.82
CA VAL A 348 -3.57 -25.60 4.29
C VAL A 348 -3.77 -26.91 5.05
N ASP A 349 -3.95 -28.02 4.34
CA ASP A 349 -3.85 -29.37 4.89
C ASP A 349 -2.37 -29.70 5.11
N ILE A 350 -1.99 -30.00 6.36
CA ILE A 350 -0.59 -30.25 6.71
C ILE A 350 -0.11 -31.65 6.32
N ALA A 351 -1.01 -32.59 6.11
CA ALA A 351 -0.66 -33.96 5.69
C ALA A 351 -0.37 -34.01 4.18
N ASP A 352 -1.20 -33.34 3.39
CA ASP A 352 -1.08 -33.33 1.94
C ASP A 352 -0.24 -32.16 1.42
N HIS A 353 0.11 -31.18 2.27
CA HIS A 353 0.80 -29.93 1.88
C HIS A 353 0.06 -29.19 0.76
N SER A 354 -1.25 -29.07 0.86
CA SER A 354 -2.08 -28.45 -0.16
C SER A 354 -3.08 -27.45 0.44
N VAL A 355 -3.47 -26.43 -0.34
CA VAL A 355 -4.48 -25.45 0.06
C VAL A 355 -5.87 -26.07 -0.11
N SER A 356 -6.60 -26.26 0.99
CA SER A 356 -7.97 -26.79 1.00
C SER A 356 -9.01 -25.72 0.62
N GLY A 357 -8.70 -24.46 0.80
CA GLY A 357 -9.52 -23.30 0.49
C GLY A 357 -8.97 -22.03 1.08
N VAL A 358 -9.64 -20.89 0.78
CA VAL A 358 -9.28 -19.57 1.31
C VAL A 358 -10.50 -18.86 1.89
N ILE A 359 -10.29 -18.04 2.90
CA ILE A 359 -11.33 -17.30 3.64
C ILE A 359 -11.07 -15.80 3.43
N PRO A 360 -12.07 -14.99 2.99
CA PRO A 360 -11.85 -13.57 2.81
C PRO A 360 -11.59 -12.84 4.13
N SER A 361 -10.64 -11.92 4.12
CA SER A 361 -10.30 -11.05 5.25
C SER A 361 -10.56 -9.57 4.91
N ALA A 362 -10.30 -8.69 5.87
CA ALA A 362 -10.13 -7.28 5.59
C ALA A 362 -8.76 -7.02 4.91
N TRP A 363 -8.48 -5.76 4.56
CA TRP A 363 -7.29 -5.43 3.78
C TRP A 363 -6.02 -5.67 4.59
N TYR A 364 -5.07 -6.40 3.99
CA TYR A 364 -3.75 -6.70 4.49
C TYR A 364 -3.76 -7.50 5.82
N PRO A 365 -4.18 -8.78 5.83
CA PRO A 365 -4.08 -9.64 7.02
C PRO A 365 -2.60 -9.83 7.40
N SER A 366 -2.23 -9.41 8.61
CA SER A 366 -0.83 -9.32 9.07
C SER A 366 -0.46 -10.36 10.12
N SER A 367 -1.44 -10.85 10.89
CA SER A 367 -1.21 -11.82 11.96
C SER A 367 -2.43 -12.70 12.20
N LEU A 368 -2.19 -13.92 12.67
CA LEU A 368 -3.20 -14.91 12.98
C LEU A 368 -3.02 -15.45 14.40
N ALA A 369 -4.14 -15.67 15.10
CA ALA A 369 -4.18 -16.44 16.33
C ALA A 369 -5.35 -17.42 16.27
N PHE A 370 -5.10 -18.70 16.62
CA PHE A 370 -6.12 -19.74 16.57
C PHE A 370 -6.24 -20.46 17.91
N ARG A 371 -7.48 -20.66 18.37
CA ARG A 371 -7.78 -21.48 19.53
C ARG A 371 -9.22 -21.96 19.53
N GLY A 372 -9.41 -23.24 19.87
CA GLY A 372 -10.74 -23.80 20.15
C GLY A 372 -11.74 -23.82 18.98
N GLY A 373 -11.26 -23.68 17.75
CA GLY A 373 -12.12 -23.57 16.55
C GLY A 373 -12.21 -22.14 16.01
N THR A 374 -11.91 -21.12 16.83
CA THR A 374 -11.98 -19.70 16.45
C THR A 374 -10.63 -19.21 15.92
N LEU A 375 -10.67 -18.53 14.78
CA LEU A 375 -9.55 -17.82 14.19
C LEU A 375 -9.73 -16.32 14.37
N HIS A 376 -8.67 -15.67 14.86
CA HIS A 376 -8.55 -14.22 14.97
C HIS A 376 -7.54 -13.74 13.93
N VAL A 377 -7.98 -12.84 13.03
CA VAL A 377 -7.18 -12.31 11.93
C VAL A 377 -6.98 -10.82 12.13
N THR A 378 -5.75 -10.42 12.39
CA THR A 378 -5.38 -9.01 12.47
C THR A 378 -5.16 -8.49 11.05
N ASN A 379 -5.85 -7.42 10.65
CA ASN A 379 -5.77 -6.83 9.31
C ASN A 379 -5.19 -5.42 9.44
N ALA A 380 -4.02 -5.20 8.86
CA ALA A 380 -3.27 -3.96 9.06
C ALA A 380 -3.94 -2.73 8.44
N LYS A 381 -4.60 -2.88 7.31
CA LYS A 381 -5.21 -1.79 6.56
C LYS A 381 -6.75 -1.77 6.61
N GLY A 382 -7.37 -2.70 7.33
CA GLY A 382 -8.81 -2.74 7.62
C GLY A 382 -9.71 -2.60 6.40
N LEU A 383 -10.40 -1.49 6.26
CA LEU A 383 -11.24 -1.15 5.10
C LEU A 383 -10.69 0.01 4.24
N GLY A 384 -9.46 0.46 4.50
CA GLY A 384 -8.83 1.54 3.75
C GLY A 384 -9.08 2.94 4.33
N ALA A 385 -8.77 3.98 3.55
CA ALA A 385 -8.76 5.37 3.99
C ALA A 385 -10.10 6.08 3.79
N GLY A 386 -10.57 6.23 2.57
CA GLY A 386 -11.71 7.08 2.22
C GLY A 386 -11.30 8.53 1.91
N PRO A 387 -12.27 9.43 1.73
CA PRO A 387 -12.02 10.82 1.39
C PRO A 387 -11.38 11.61 2.54
N ASN A 388 -10.57 12.60 2.19
CA ASN A 388 -9.90 13.51 3.13
C ASN A 388 -10.20 14.98 2.83
N ASP A 389 -11.47 15.31 2.56
CA ASP A 389 -11.95 16.63 2.13
C ASP A 389 -12.90 17.32 3.13
N GLY A 390 -13.25 16.70 4.23
CA GLY A 390 -14.39 17.13 5.04
C GLY A 390 -14.10 17.67 6.42
N PRO A 391 -15.07 18.38 7.02
CA PRO A 391 -15.00 18.85 8.41
C PRO A 391 -15.18 17.68 9.38
N GLY A 392 -14.16 17.39 10.08
CA GLY A 392 -14.22 16.57 11.28
C GLY A 392 -14.43 15.11 11.03
N HIS A 393 -13.48 14.37 10.98
CA HIS A 393 -13.45 13.12 11.49
C HIS A 393 -12.53 12.12 11.17
N PRO A 394 -11.50 11.92 11.64
CA PRO A 394 -11.02 10.58 11.56
C PRO A 394 -11.45 9.68 12.71
N ASP A 395 -11.52 10.19 13.86
CA ASP A 395 -11.87 9.37 15.02
C ASP A 395 -12.84 10.11 15.92
N PRO A 396 -14.13 9.70 15.95
CA PRO A 396 -15.11 10.32 16.85
C PRO A 396 -14.76 10.11 18.33
N THR A 397 -13.80 9.23 18.65
CA THR A 397 -13.34 8.98 20.01
C THR A 397 -12.07 9.77 20.35
N SER A 398 -11.38 10.33 19.36
CA SER A 398 -10.18 11.17 19.59
C SER A 398 -10.56 12.53 20.11
N THR A 399 -10.17 12.82 21.35
CA THR A 399 -10.24 14.15 21.93
C THR A 399 -9.00 14.99 21.57
N ALA A 400 -8.02 14.42 20.88
CA ALA A 400 -6.80 15.07 20.50
C ALA A 400 -7.01 15.94 19.27
N LYS A 401 -6.83 17.22 19.40
CA LYS A 401 -6.67 18.18 18.30
C LYS A 401 -5.28 18.04 17.65
N THR A 402 -4.68 16.89 17.68
CA THR A 402 -3.33 16.64 17.21
C THR A 402 -3.33 16.05 15.82
N ALA A 403 -2.28 16.35 15.12
CA ALA A 403 -1.92 16.02 13.76
C ALA A 403 -1.96 14.53 13.37
N GLU A 404 -2.26 13.65 14.29
CA GLU A 404 -1.94 12.23 14.18
C GLU A 404 -2.83 11.42 13.23
N ASN A 405 -3.96 11.97 12.78
CA ASN A 405 -4.98 11.20 12.08
C ASN A 405 -5.40 11.78 10.73
N GLN A 406 -4.51 12.49 10.03
CA GLN A 406 -4.95 13.32 8.91
C GLN A 406 -4.13 13.15 7.64
N TYR A 407 -3.36 12.12 7.58
CA TYR A 407 -2.45 11.77 6.53
C TYR A 407 -2.82 10.37 6.01
N SER A 408 -2.67 10.08 4.73
CA SER A 408 -3.16 8.82 4.15
C SER A 408 -2.70 7.59 4.94
N GLY A 409 -1.45 7.58 5.37
CA GLY A 409 -0.89 6.50 6.19
C GLY A 409 -1.49 6.39 7.60
N SER A 410 -1.97 7.47 8.21
CA SER A 410 -2.62 7.47 9.53
C SER A 410 -4.15 7.44 9.47
N MET A 411 -4.73 7.63 8.29
CA MET A 411 -6.16 7.47 8.06
C MET A 411 -6.59 6.01 8.06
N ILE A 412 -5.68 5.09 7.81
CA ILE A 412 -5.98 3.66 7.69
C ILE A 412 -6.00 3.02 9.06
N LYS A 413 -7.19 2.62 9.53
CA LYS A 413 -7.37 1.87 10.77
C LYS A 413 -7.39 0.38 10.49
N GLY A 414 -6.67 -0.37 11.32
CA GLY A 414 -6.73 -1.82 11.27
C GLY A 414 -8.02 -2.39 11.81
N THR A 415 -8.26 -3.67 11.55
CA THR A 415 -9.37 -4.44 12.13
C THR A 415 -8.92 -5.81 12.62
N LEU A 416 -9.65 -6.35 13.58
CA LEU A 416 -9.58 -7.75 13.97
C LEU A 416 -10.84 -8.46 13.47
N SER A 417 -10.66 -9.47 12.61
CA SER A 417 -11.75 -10.37 12.20
C SER A 417 -11.73 -11.60 13.09
N SER A 418 -12.85 -11.92 13.75
CA SER A 418 -12.96 -13.11 14.61
C SER A 418 -14.11 -14.00 14.14
N TYR A 419 -13.83 -15.28 13.89
CA TYR A 419 -14.82 -16.23 13.38
C TYR A 419 -14.46 -17.70 13.65
N GLU A 420 -15.48 -18.54 13.74
CA GLU A 420 -15.32 -19.99 13.66
C GLU A 420 -14.83 -20.38 12.26
N VAL A 421 -13.79 -21.23 12.20
CA VAL A 421 -13.19 -21.63 10.91
C VAL A 421 -14.21 -22.39 10.06
N PRO A 422 -14.59 -21.90 8.88
CA PRO A 422 -15.54 -22.58 8.01
C PRO A 422 -14.97 -23.90 7.49
N THR A 423 -15.87 -24.89 7.32
CA THR A 423 -15.51 -26.22 6.80
C THR A 423 -16.45 -26.63 5.67
N GLY A 424 -16.07 -27.65 4.88
CA GLY A 424 -16.90 -28.22 3.83
C GLY A 424 -17.47 -27.18 2.87
N GLY A 425 -18.80 -27.16 2.69
CA GLY A 425 -19.46 -26.23 1.77
C GLY A 425 -19.33 -24.75 2.12
N GLN A 426 -19.13 -24.40 3.40
CA GLN A 426 -18.89 -23.01 3.81
C GLN A 426 -17.50 -22.56 3.34
N LEU A 427 -16.47 -23.39 3.49
CA LEU A 427 -15.12 -23.06 3.00
C LEU A 427 -15.10 -22.92 1.46
N GLN A 428 -15.88 -23.74 0.74
CA GLN A 428 -16.02 -23.58 -0.71
C GLN A 428 -16.65 -22.24 -1.08
N LYS A 429 -17.71 -21.82 -0.39
CA LYS A 429 -18.36 -20.50 -0.60
C LYS A 429 -17.38 -19.34 -0.30
N ALA A 430 -16.63 -19.45 0.80
CA ALA A 430 -15.59 -18.48 1.14
C ALA A 430 -14.52 -18.38 0.04
N THR A 431 -14.05 -19.53 -0.45
CA THR A 431 -13.08 -19.61 -1.55
C THR A 431 -13.59 -18.95 -2.84
N GLU A 432 -14.85 -19.21 -3.22
CA GLU A 432 -15.46 -18.54 -4.38
C GLU A 432 -15.62 -17.03 -4.16
N GLN A 433 -15.88 -16.59 -2.93
CA GLN A 433 -15.92 -15.16 -2.60
C GLN A 433 -14.55 -14.51 -2.82
N VAL A 434 -13.46 -15.10 -2.33
CA VAL A 434 -12.09 -14.59 -2.56
C VAL A 434 -11.76 -14.53 -4.05
N LYS A 435 -12.10 -15.56 -4.82
CA LYS A 435 -11.90 -15.55 -6.28
C LYS A 435 -12.68 -14.42 -6.96
N ASN A 436 -13.87 -14.09 -6.46
CA ASN A 436 -14.65 -12.97 -6.98
C ASN A 436 -14.07 -11.61 -6.57
N ASN A 437 -13.49 -11.52 -5.37
CA ASN A 437 -12.84 -10.31 -4.87
C ASN A 437 -11.57 -9.95 -5.69
N ASN A 438 -10.81 -10.97 -6.07
CA ASN A 438 -9.53 -10.87 -6.79
C ASN A 438 -9.68 -11.24 -8.27
N ARG A 439 -10.87 -11.06 -8.84
CA ARG A 439 -11.13 -11.42 -10.24
C ARG A 439 -10.32 -10.53 -11.17
N PRO A 440 -9.59 -11.13 -12.14
CA PRO A 440 -8.94 -10.36 -13.19
C PRO A 440 -9.92 -9.45 -13.90
N ALA A 441 -9.52 -8.21 -14.13
CA ALA A 441 -10.32 -7.32 -14.95
C ALA A 441 -10.52 -7.94 -16.33
N THR A 442 -11.74 -7.89 -16.84
CA THR A 442 -12.02 -8.27 -18.23
C THR A 442 -11.30 -7.27 -19.11
N THR A 443 -10.23 -7.70 -19.73
CA THR A 443 -9.46 -6.87 -20.66
C THR A 443 -10.33 -6.55 -21.87
N GLY A 444 -10.83 -5.31 -21.92
CA GLY A 444 -11.32 -4.78 -23.18
C GLY A 444 -10.17 -4.78 -24.18
N VAL A 445 -10.26 -5.59 -25.24
CA VAL A 445 -9.27 -5.58 -26.31
C VAL A 445 -9.38 -4.22 -27.01
N GLY A 446 -8.39 -3.36 -26.80
CA GLY A 446 -8.29 -2.07 -27.51
C GLY A 446 -7.52 -2.24 -28.80
N ALA A 447 -7.82 -1.40 -29.79
CA ALA A 447 -7.09 -1.39 -31.05
C ALA A 447 -5.62 -0.95 -30.92
N VAL A 448 -5.23 -0.38 -29.79
CA VAL A 448 -3.88 0.15 -29.52
C VAL A 448 -3.16 -0.66 -28.42
N VAL A 449 -3.83 -0.91 -27.31
CA VAL A 449 -3.29 -1.72 -26.23
C VAL A 449 -3.62 -3.18 -26.52
N PRO A 450 -2.62 -4.05 -26.74
CA PRO A 450 -2.85 -5.45 -27.06
C PRO A 450 -3.37 -6.22 -25.85
N SER A 451 -4.06 -7.33 -26.07
CA SER A 451 -4.59 -8.19 -25.00
C SER A 451 -3.49 -8.99 -24.27
N GLN A 452 -2.32 -9.11 -24.87
CA GLN A 452 -1.19 -9.83 -24.30
C GLN A 452 0.14 -9.16 -24.66
N ALA A 453 1.15 -9.36 -23.83
CA ALA A 453 2.50 -8.88 -24.08
C ALA A 453 3.06 -9.41 -25.41
N GLY A 454 3.70 -8.54 -26.18
CA GLY A 454 4.20 -8.86 -27.52
C GLY A 454 3.13 -8.91 -28.63
N GLY A 455 1.86 -8.56 -28.32
CA GLY A 455 0.81 -8.37 -29.31
C GLY A 455 1.05 -7.16 -30.21
N GLN A 456 0.29 -7.07 -31.29
CA GLN A 456 0.42 -5.98 -32.26
C GLN A 456 -0.06 -4.65 -31.65
N THR A 457 0.76 -3.61 -31.75
CA THR A 457 0.46 -2.25 -31.32
C THR A 457 1.10 -1.24 -32.27
N PRO A 458 0.49 -0.07 -32.52
CA PRO A 458 1.15 1.01 -33.26
C PRO A 458 2.21 1.73 -32.40
N ILE A 459 2.22 1.54 -31.07
CA ILE A 459 3.16 2.19 -30.15
C ILE A 459 4.49 1.43 -30.15
N LYS A 460 5.58 2.15 -30.39
CA LYS A 460 6.95 1.64 -30.36
C LYS A 460 7.79 2.23 -29.26
N HIS A 461 7.39 3.40 -28.77
CA HIS A 461 8.11 4.12 -27.72
C HIS A 461 7.15 4.46 -26.59
N VAL A 462 7.56 4.18 -25.38
CA VAL A 462 6.84 4.51 -24.14
C VAL A 462 7.75 5.42 -23.30
N ILE A 463 7.23 6.55 -22.86
CA ILE A 463 7.89 7.42 -21.89
C ILE A 463 7.04 7.39 -20.63
N TYR A 464 7.63 6.91 -19.54
CA TYR A 464 6.99 6.81 -18.25
C TYR A 464 7.53 7.90 -17.31
N VAL A 465 6.71 8.88 -17.03
CA VAL A 465 7.04 10.02 -16.17
C VAL A 465 6.39 9.82 -14.80
N VAL A 466 7.19 9.81 -13.76
CA VAL A 466 6.72 9.76 -12.37
C VAL A 466 7.12 11.05 -11.67
N LYS A 467 6.14 11.62 -10.96
CA LYS A 467 6.18 12.87 -10.22
C LYS A 467 5.97 12.61 -8.73
N GLU A 468 5.91 13.65 -7.90
CA GLU A 468 5.86 13.53 -6.43
C GLU A 468 4.62 14.18 -5.82
N ASN A 469 3.80 13.35 -5.21
CA ASN A 469 2.86 13.57 -4.10
C ASN A 469 1.73 14.58 -4.32
N ARG A 470 0.97 14.53 -5.42
CA ARG A 470 -0.24 15.36 -5.58
C ARG A 470 -1.50 14.52 -5.78
N THR A 471 -2.58 14.92 -5.09
CA THR A 471 -3.91 14.34 -5.32
C THR A 471 -4.52 14.90 -6.62
N TYR A 472 -5.53 14.21 -7.14
CA TYR A 472 -6.30 14.67 -8.29
C TYR A 472 -6.90 16.06 -8.05
N ASP A 473 -7.56 16.26 -6.90
CA ASP A 473 -8.25 17.53 -6.62
C ASP A 473 -7.30 18.71 -6.46
N GLN A 474 -6.10 18.51 -5.91
CA GLN A 474 -5.13 19.60 -5.77
C GLN A 474 -4.74 20.25 -7.10
N VAL A 475 -4.76 19.51 -8.21
CA VAL A 475 -4.28 19.96 -9.51
C VAL A 475 -5.40 20.02 -10.56
N LEU A 476 -6.30 19.05 -10.57
CA LEU A 476 -7.35 18.89 -11.57
C LEU A 476 -8.77 19.16 -11.03
N GLY A 477 -8.92 19.50 -9.77
CA GLY A 477 -10.21 19.68 -9.10
C GLY A 477 -11.15 20.67 -9.77
N ASN A 478 -10.62 21.70 -10.44
CA ASN A 478 -11.42 22.75 -11.09
C ASN A 478 -11.22 22.85 -12.62
N ILE A 479 -10.80 21.79 -13.29
CA ILE A 479 -10.58 21.83 -14.75
C ILE A 479 -11.89 21.94 -15.55
N GLY A 480 -13.05 21.78 -14.93
CA GLY A 480 -14.36 21.91 -15.54
C GLY A 480 -14.88 20.65 -16.24
N GLN A 481 -14.19 19.52 -16.09
CA GLN A 481 -14.61 18.20 -16.55
C GLN A 481 -14.05 17.12 -15.63
N GLY A 482 -14.65 15.93 -15.62
CA GLY A 482 -14.32 14.85 -14.69
C GLY A 482 -14.90 15.09 -13.29
N ASN A 483 -14.55 14.21 -12.36
CA ASN A 483 -15.02 14.23 -10.98
C ASN A 483 -14.02 14.97 -10.07
N GLY A 484 -13.95 16.30 -10.17
CA GLY A 484 -13.08 17.17 -9.37
C GLY A 484 -13.87 18.06 -8.42
N ASP A 485 -13.27 18.38 -7.26
CA ASP A 485 -13.77 19.39 -6.34
C ASP A 485 -12.96 20.70 -6.47
N PRO A 486 -13.59 21.79 -7.00
CA PRO A 486 -12.93 23.07 -7.13
C PRO A 486 -12.46 23.70 -5.80
N ALA A 487 -13.08 23.36 -4.68
CA ALA A 487 -12.71 23.90 -3.37
C ALA A 487 -11.33 23.39 -2.91
N LEU A 488 -10.96 22.18 -3.34
CA LEU A 488 -9.69 21.52 -2.97
C LEU A 488 -8.55 21.86 -3.93
N ASN A 489 -8.84 22.48 -5.09
CA ASN A 489 -7.81 22.80 -6.07
C ASN A 489 -6.83 23.85 -5.54
N LEU A 490 -5.54 23.52 -5.55
CA LEU A 490 -4.44 24.39 -5.11
C LEU A 490 -3.69 25.00 -6.30
N PHE A 491 -3.44 24.22 -7.33
CA PHE A 491 -2.57 24.58 -8.43
C PHE A 491 -3.39 24.79 -9.71
N GLY A 492 -3.64 26.05 -10.04
CA GLY A 492 -4.47 26.45 -11.16
C GLY A 492 -3.71 26.60 -12.48
N ASP A 493 -4.39 27.23 -13.48
CA ASP A 493 -3.79 27.47 -14.79
C ASP A 493 -2.62 28.46 -14.76
N ASP A 494 -2.39 29.17 -13.64
CA ASP A 494 -1.26 30.05 -13.42
C ASP A 494 0.04 29.30 -13.11
N SER A 495 -0.04 28.21 -12.35
CA SER A 495 1.10 27.41 -11.89
C SER A 495 1.18 26.02 -12.54
N ALA A 496 0.07 25.45 -13.00
CA ALA A 496 0.00 24.13 -13.61
C ALA A 496 -0.70 24.10 -14.99
N PRO A 497 -0.37 25.04 -15.93
CA PRO A 497 -1.11 25.13 -17.20
C PRO A 497 -0.96 23.92 -18.12
N ASN A 498 0.21 23.24 -18.09
CA ASN A 498 0.47 22.13 -19.03
C ASN A 498 -0.29 20.87 -18.64
N ILE A 499 -0.17 20.40 -17.41
CA ILE A 499 -0.83 19.17 -16.95
C ILE A 499 -2.35 19.30 -17.10
N ARG A 500 -2.90 20.48 -16.80
CA ARG A 500 -4.34 20.78 -16.92
C ARG A 500 -4.79 20.88 -18.39
N ALA A 501 -3.98 21.49 -19.27
CA ALA A 501 -4.25 21.53 -20.69
C ALA A 501 -4.14 20.15 -21.35
N LEU A 502 -3.15 19.36 -20.95
CA LEU A 502 -2.96 17.99 -21.41
C LEU A 502 -4.12 17.08 -20.98
N ALA A 503 -4.58 17.17 -19.73
CA ALA A 503 -5.75 16.45 -19.25
C ALA A 503 -7.02 16.78 -20.06
N LYS A 504 -7.23 18.08 -20.37
CA LYS A 504 -8.38 18.52 -21.21
C LYS A 504 -8.25 18.14 -22.68
N ARG A 505 -7.03 18.21 -23.22
CA ARG A 505 -6.78 17.94 -24.64
C ARG A 505 -6.86 16.46 -24.98
N PHE A 506 -6.28 15.62 -24.16
CA PHE A 506 -6.30 14.17 -24.29
C PHE A 506 -7.48 13.57 -23.52
N THR A 507 -7.32 12.49 -22.79
CA THR A 507 -8.37 11.93 -21.93
C THR A 507 -8.18 12.42 -20.50
N THR A 508 -9.21 13.01 -19.90
CA THR A 508 -9.25 13.25 -18.46
C THR A 508 -9.56 11.94 -17.76
N ILE A 509 -8.60 11.42 -17.01
CA ILE A 509 -8.75 10.23 -16.18
C ILE A 509 -9.05 10.72 -14.78
N ASP A 510 -10.27 10.51 -14.27
CA ASP A 510 -10.74 11.08 -13.01
C ASP A 510 -10.96 10.05 -11.89
N ASN A 511 -10.58 8.79 -12.14
CA ASN A 511 -10.76 7.68 -11.24
C ASN A 511 -9.50 6.79 -11.21
N PHE A 512 -8.36 7.42 -10.89
CA PHE A 512 -7.05 6.79 -10.82
C PHE A 512 -6.48 6.89 -9.41
N TYR A 513 -5.91 5.79 -8.91
CA TYR A 513 -5.41 5.67 -7.54
C TYR A 513 -3.93 5.29 -7.53
N ALA A 514 -3.15 5.95 -6.67
CA ALA A 514 -1.86 5.42 -6.25
C ALA A 514 -2.11 4.18 -5.37
N ASP A 515 -1.33 3.12 -5.59
CA ASP A 515 -1.44 1.90 -4.80
C ASP A 515 -0.68 1.99 -3.46
N ALA A 516 -0.22 3.19 -3.12
CA ALA A 516 0.69 3.49 -2.02
C ALA A 516 0.19 4.60 -1.11
N GLU A 517 0.61 4.57 0.13
CA GLU A 517 0.37 5.61 1.14
C GLU A 517 1.45 6.69 1.15
N VAL A 518 2.67 6.35 0.75
CA VAL A 518 3.89 7.19 0.84
C VAL A 518 4.88 6.84 -0.27
N SER A 519 5.85 7.72 -0.55
CA SER A 519 6.85 7.46 -1.60
C SER A 519 7.67 6.20 -1.35
N ALA A 520 7.92 5.79 -0.09
CA ALA A 520 8.66 4.56 0.21
C ALA A 520 8.02 3.30 -0.36
N ASN A 521 6.69 3.18 -0.32
CA ASN A 521 6.00 2.10 -1.02
C ASN A 521 5.54 2.51 -2.42
N GLY A 522 5.34 3.80 -2.70
CA GLY A 522 4.99 4.35 -4.01
C GLY A 522 6.00 4.02 -5.09
N TRP A 523 7.27 4.28 -4.84
CA TRP A 523 8.36 3.92 -5.77
C TRP A 523 8.45 2.41 -6.03
N ASN A 524 8.11 1.57 -5.03
CA ASN A 524 7.99 0.14 -5.25
C ASN A 524 6.78 -0.17 -6.16
N TRP A 525 5.62 0.43 -5.92
CA TRP A 525 4.43 0.22 -6.75
C TRP A 525 4.62 0.66 -8.21
N VAL A 526 5.18 1.84 -8.47
CA VAL A 526 5.39 2.33 -9.85
C VAL A 526 6.44 1.53 -10.63
N THR A 527 7.31 0.79 -9.96
CA THR A 527 8.41 0.05 -10.60
C THR A 527 8.31 -1.48 -10.50
N GLN A 528 7.49 -1.99 -9.59
CA GLN A 528 7.36 -3.42 -9.32
C GLN A 528 5.91 -3.91 -9.35
N ALA A 529 4.94 -2.99 -9.35
CA ALA A 529 3.53 -3.28 -9.11
C ALA A 529 3.31 -4.10 -7.82
N ASN A 530 4.09 -3.82 -6.78
CA ASN A 530 4.01 -4.46 -5.45
C ASN A 530 4.79 -3.63 -4.44
N SER A 531 4.35 -3.68 -3.20
CA SER A 531 5.16 -3.34 -2.03
C SER A 531 5.17 -4.55 -1.11
N ASN A 532 6.34 -5.12 -0.89
CA ASN A 532 6.47 -6.38 -0.19
C ASN A 532 6.31 -6.24 1.34
N PRO A 533 6.16 -7.35 2.08
CA PRO A 533 5.97 -7.29 3.53
C PRO A 533 7.07 -6.52 4.29
N TYR A 534 8.32 -6.57 3.85
CA TYR A 534 9.39 -5.78 4.49
C TYR A 534 9.15 -4.28 4.34
N ALA A 535 8.86 -3.81 3.13
CA ALA A 535 8.59 -2.40 2.87
C ALA A 535 7.37 -1.91 3.65
N GLU A 536 6.26 -2.66 3.60
CA GLU A 536 5.00 -2.33 4.30
C GLU A 536 5.14 -2.28 5.83
N GLN A 537 5.99 -3.12 6.41
CA GLN A 537 6.22 -3.15 7.86
C GLN A 537 7.21 -2.07 8.34
N MET A 538 8.07 -1.55 7.44
CA MET A 538 9.17 -0.68 7.80
C MET A 538 8.90 0.81 7.55
N TRP A 539 8.16 1.16 6.48
CA TRP A 539 7.93 2.56 6.12
C TRP A 539 7.26 3.38 7.25
N PRO A 540 6.29 2.86 8.06
CA PRO A 540 5.66 3.69 9.08
C PRO A 540 6.63 4.19 10.14
N ALA A 541 7.59 3.36 10.50
CA ALA A 541 8.63 3.73 11.47
C ALA A 541 9.66 4.71 10.88
N ASN A 542 9.94 4.63 9.58
CA ASN A 542 10.77 5.61 8.88
C ASN A 542 10.11 7.00 8.87
N TYR A 543 8.86 7.05 8.41
CA TYR A 543 8.10 8.30 8.23
C TYR A 543 7.66 8.99 9.53
N SER A 544 7.69 8.27 10.64
CA SER A 544 7.41 8.83 11.97
C SER A 544 8.65 9.21 12.77
N GLY A 545 9.83 9.23 12.13
CA GLY A 545 11.10 9.53 12.80
C GLY A 545 11.57 8.46 13.79
N ARG A 546 11.03 7.23 13.71
CA ARG A 546 11.36 6.11 14.61
C ARG A 546 12.58 5.29 14.14
N LYS A 547 13.55 5.95 13.48
CA LYS A 547 14.89 5.43 13.14
C LYS A 547 14.92 4.17 12.27
N ALA A 548 13.85 3.84 11.58
CA ALA A 548 13.86 2.81 10.57
C ALA A 548 14.57 3.31 9.28
N PRO A 549 15.21 2.44 8.50
CA PRO A 549 15.73 2.82 7.19
C PRO A 549 14.58 3.06 6.21
N TYR A 550 14.83 3.87 5.20
CA TYR A 550 13.92 4.05 4.08
C TYR A 550 13.85 2.74 3.27
N PRO A 551 12.68 2.09 3.14
CA PRO A 551 12.59 0.74 2.58
C PRO A 551 12.34 0.73 1.06
N SER A 552 13.00 1.61 0.33
CA SER A 552 12.84 1.71 -1.12
C SER A 552 14.11 2.20 -1.79
N GLU A 553 14.12 2.25 -3.11
CA GLU A 553 15.17 2.77 -3.96
C GLU A 553 16.58 2.23 -3.59
N ASN A 554 17.60 3.08 -3.63
CA ASN A 554 18.97 2.69 -3.30
C ASN A 554 19.27 2.66 -1.80
N SER A 555 18.29 2.95 -0.95
CA SER A 555 18.50 3.05 0.50
C SER A 555 18.59 1.71 1.21
N ASN A 556 18.24 0.62 0.52
CA ASN A 556 18.29 -0.72 1.04
C ASN A 556 19.32 -1.58 0.31
N PRO A 557 20.59 -1.55 0.73
CA PRO A 557 21.68 -2.24 0.03
C PRO A 557 21.51 -3.77 -0.01
N GLU A 558 20.70 -4.35 0.88
CA GLU A 558 20.42 -5.78 0.95
C GLU A 558 19.19 -6.19 0.13
N ASN A 559 18.54 -5.22 -0.52
CA ASN A 559 17.35 -5.43 -1.35
C ASN A 559 16.20 -6.19 -0.66
N ALA A 560 16.11 -6.08 0.69
CA ALA A 560 15.03 -6.75 1.41
C ALA A 560 13.63 -6.23 1.03
N ALA A 561 13.55 -5.03 0.42
CA ALA A 561 12.31 -4.51 -0.15
C ALA A 561 11.90 -5.24 -1.43
N GLN A 562 12.87 -5.83 -2.16
CA GLN A 562 12.59 -6.67 -3.33
C GLN A 562 13.79 -7.54 -3.70
N ASP A 563 13.50 -8.62 -4.43
CA ASP A 563 14.53 -9.36 -5.15
C ASP A 563 14.83 -8.67 -6.50
N PRO A 564 16.00 -8.04 -6.68
CA PRO A 564 16.33 -7.32 -7.90
C PRO A 564 16.43 -8.22 -9.13
N SER A 565 16.58 -9.54 -8.96
CA SER A 565 16.73 -10.45 -10.09
C SER A 565 15.43 -10.71 -10.86
N ASN A 566 14.25 -10.41 -10.28
CA ASN A 566 12.96 -10.80 -10.88
C ASN A 566 11.86 -9.73 -10.84
N SER A 567 11.99 -8.64 -10.09
CA SER A 567 10.85 -7.87 -9.65
C SER A 567 10.66 -6.50 -10.29
N TYR A 568 11.72 -5.82 -10.67
CA TYR A 568 11.61 -4.47 -11.25
C TYR A 568 11.28 -4.49 -12.75
N VAL A 569 10.55 -3.49 -13.20
CA VAL A 569 10.19 -3.32 -14.61
C VAL A 569 11.40 -3.32 -15.54
N TRP A 570 12.52 -2.73 -15.15
CA TRP A 570 13.74 -2.71 -15.97
C TRP A 570 14.42 -4.08 -16.08
N GLN A 571 14.34 -4.95 -15.05
CA GLN A 571 14.82 -6.34 -15.18
C GLN A 571 13.95 -7.14 -16.14
N ARG A 572 12.62 -6.90 -16.13
CA ARG A 572 11.72 -7.53 -17.12
C ARG A 572 12.02 -7.08 -18.54
N LEU A 573 12.30 -5.79 -18.74
CA LEU A 573 12.70 -5.24 -20.04
C LEU A 573 14.02 -5.84 -20.52
N ASP A 574 15.03 -5.85 -19.66
CA ASP A 574 16.36 -6.42 -19.98
C ASP A 574 16.26 -7.90 -20.36
N LYS A 575 15.53 -8.68 -19.54
CA LYS A 575 15.29 -10.11 -19.81
C LYS A 575 14.51 -10.36 -21.11
N ALA A 576 13.62 -9.44 -21.48
CA ALA A 576 12.88 -9.47 -22.74
C ALA A 576 13.69 -8.92 -23.94
N GLY A 577 14.90 -8.41 -23.73
CA GLY A 577 15.71 -7.79 -24.78
C GLY A 577 15.14 -6.45 -25.25
N VAL A 578 14.29 -5.79 -24.46
CA VAL A 578 13.67 -4.50 -24.78
C VAL A 578 14.58 -3.37 -24.33
N SER A 579 14.87 -2.46 -25.24
CA SER A 579 15.74 -1.32 -24.94
C SER A 579 15.07 -0.31 -24.02
N PHE A 580 15.83 0.20 -23.04
CA PHE A 580 15.35 1.25 -22.15
C PHE A 580 16.45 2.23 -21.73
N ARG A 581 16.03 3.40 -21.21
CA ARG A 581 16.90 4.45 -20.70
C ARG A 581 16.30 5.01 -19.40
N ASN A 582 17.15 5.26 -18.42
CA ASN A 582 16.76 5.78 -17.10
C ASN A 582 17.23 7.22 -16.91
N TYR A 583 16.29 8.07 -16.49
CA TYR A 583 16.50 9.46 -16.11
C TYR A 583 15.93 9.67 -14.70
N GLY A 584 16.70 9.29 -13.70
CA GLY A 584 16.49 9.65 -12.30
C GLY A 584 15.72 8.64 -11.43
N PHE A 585 15.27 7.48 -11.96
CA PHE A 585 14.69 6.42 -11.11
C PHE A 585 15.80 5.69 -10.37
N PHE A 586 15.63 5.46 -9.08
CA PHE A 586 16.51 4.64 -8.24
C PHE A 586 17.99 5.01 -8.36
N VAL A 587 18.30 6.31 -8.28
CA VAL A 587 19.66 6.83 -8.35
C VAL A 587 20.03 7.68 -7.14
N ASN A 588 21.28 7.59 -6.72
CA ASN A 588 21.92 8.54 -5.82
C ASN A 588 22.69 9.57 -6.62
N ASN A 589 22.53 10.87 -6.27
CA ASN A 589 23.30 11.94 -6.84
C ASN A 589 24.69 11.96 -6.22
N THR A 590 25.73 11.65 -7.00
CA THR A 590 27.13 11.65 -6.56
C THR A 590 27.93 12.76 -7.26
N ALA A 591 29.16 12.98 -6.82
CA ALA A 591 30.08 13.90 -7.49
C ALA A 591 30.41 13.48 -8.95
N ASN A 592 30.22 12.19 -9.27
CA ASN A 592 30.47 11.62 -10.59
C ASN A 592 29.18 11.37 -11.39
N GLY A 593 28.08 12.04 -11.00
CA GLY A 593 26.76 11.90 -11.62
C GLY A 593 25.82 10.95 -10.89
N ALA A 594 24.68 10.67 -11.52
CA ALA A 594 23.66 9.78 -11.00
C ALA A 594 24.10 8.31 -11.06
N VAL A 595 23.95 7.58 -9.95
CA VAL A 595 24.39 6.17 -9.84
C VAL A 595 23.30 5.35 -9.17
N SER A 596 22.90 4.27 -9.83
CA SER A 596 22.02 3.25 -9.23
C SER A 596 22.81 2.12 -8.58
N SER A 597 22.33 1.59 -7.45
CA SER A 597 22.88 0.35 -6.87
C SER A 597 22.51 -0.89 -7.69
N ASP A 598 21.44 -0.84 -8.49
CA ASP A 598 21.07 -1.90 -9.42
C ASP A 598 21.96 -1.84 -10.69
N PRO A 599 22.74 -2.89 -10.98
CA PRO A 599 23.68 -2.86 -12.11
C PRO A 599 22.98 -2.78 -13.48
N VAL A 600 21.80 -3.37 -13.64
CA VAL A 600 21.01 -3.34 -14.89
C VAL A 600 20.52 -1.92 -15.15
N LEU A 601 19.92 -1.30 -14.16
CA LEU A 601 19.43 0.09 -14.25
C LEU A 601 20.60 1.07 -14.39
N ASN A 602 21.68 0.88 -13.63
CA ASN A 602 22.85 1.72 -13.67
C ASN A 602 23.52 1.78 -15.05
N ALA A 603 23.57 0.65 -15.76
CA ALA A 603 24.11 0.57 -17.13
C ALA A 603 23.29 1.38 -18.16
N LYS A 604 22.04 1.67 -17.87
CA LYS A 604 21.11 2.41 -18.74
C LYS A 604 20.80 3.83 -18.21
N THR A 605 21.39 4.22 -17.08
CA THR A 605 21.15 5.52 -16.43
C THR A 605 21.93 6.63 -17.14
N ASP A 606 21.25 7.74 -17.44
CA ASP A 606 21.91 8.99 -17.80
C ASP A 606 22.60 9.58 -16.57
N LYS A 607 23.94 9.66 -16.61
CA LYS A 607 24.74 10.09 -15.47
C LYS A 607 24.62 11.59 -15.18
N ASP A 608 24.27 12.38 -16.19
CA ASP A 608 24.12 13.83 -16.10
C ASP A 608 22.70 14.22 -15.67
N TYR A 609 21.74 13.29 -15.69
CA TYR A 609 20.38 13.52 -15.22
C TYR A 609 20.28 13.36 -13.70
N ARG A 610 19.94 14.44 -13.01
CA ARG A 610 19.88 14.46 -11.56
C ARG A 610 18.60 13.77 -11.05
N GLY A 611 18.72 12.83 -10.12
CA GLY A 611 17.60 12.23 -9.39
C GLY A 611 16.93 13.22 -8.44
N TYR A 612 16.28 12.71 -7.38
CA TYR A 612 15.61 13.54 -6.38
C TYR A 612 16.57 14.57 -5.77
N ASP A 613 16.25 15.83 -5.90
CA ASP A 613 16.92 16.97 -5.26
C ASP A 613 16.09 18.24 -5.48
N LEU A 614 15.31 18.62 -4.47
CA LEU A 614 14.42 19.79 -4.52
C LEU A 614 15.17 21.14 -4.54
N LYS A 615 16.50 21.13 -4.45
CA LYS A 615 17.30 22.36 -4.60
C LYS A 615 17.63 22.66 -6.05
N CYS A 616 17.29 21.75 -6.97
CA CYS A 616 17.65 21.82 -8.38
C CYS A 616 16.41 21.83 -9.28
N PRO A 617 16.42 22.60 -10.39
CA PRO A 617 15.24 22.77 -11.22
C PRO A 617 14.90 21.55 -12.09
N ASP A 618 13.62 21.35 -12.36
CA ASP A 618 13.13 20.45 -13.41
C ASP A 618 13.18 21.13 -14.77
N SER A 619 12.83 22.41 -14.88
CA SER A 619 12.82 23.19 -16.13
C SER A 619 14.00 24.16 -16.26
N SER A 620 14.14 24.76 -17.44
CA SER A 620 15.26 25.65 -17.74
C SER A 620 15.16 27.03 -17.11
N GLY A 621 16.25 27.49 -16.50
CA GLY A 621 16.74 28.87 -16.47
C GLY A 621 15.93 29.93 -15.72
N THR A 622 14.74 29.62 -15.23
CA THR A 622 13.86 30.60 -14.52
C THR A 622 13.65 30.25 -13.06
N PHE A 623 13.93 29.01 -12.68
CA PHE A 623 13.95 28.57 -11.28
C PHE A 623 15.15 29.20 -10.55
N ALA A 624 14.97 29.70 -9.35
CA ALA A 624 16.08 30.23 -8.56
C ALA A 624 16.90 29.05 -8.02
N PRO A 625 18.12 28.80 -8.53
CA PRO A 625 18.89 27.66 -8.09
C PRO A 625 19.28 27.85 -6.62
N LEU A 626 18.83 26.93 -5.76
CA LEU A 626 19.20 26.91 -4.34
C LEU A 626 20.59 26.31 -4.11
N ALA A 627 21.09 25.54 -5.09
CA ALA A 627 22.41 24.93 -5.05
C ALA A 627 23.22 25.29 -6.30
N THR A 628 24.50 25.56 -6.09
CA THR A 628 25.45 25.92 -7.18
C THR A 628 25.90 24.73 -8.03
N ASN A 629 25.58 23.49 -7.60
CA ASN A 629 26.01 22.24 -8.22
C ASN A 629 24.87 21.46 -8.90
N CYS A 630 23.81 22.12 -9.29
CA CYS A 630 22.65 21.48 -9.93
C CYS A 630 22.94 20.91 -11.33
N GLY A 631 23.95 21.42 -12.01
CA GLY A 631 24.23 21.07 -13.40
C GLY A 631 23.17 21.60 -14.36
N THR A 632 22.87 20.82 -15.40
CA THR A 632 21.78 21.09 -16.34
C THR A 632 20.42 20.77 -15.71
N PRO A 633 19.38 21.61 -15.87
CA PRO A 633 18.03 21.27 -15.46
C PRO A 633 17.55 19.91 -16.04
N ARG A 634 16.72 19.18 -15.29
CA ARG A 634 16.35 17.81 -15.65
C ARG A 634 15.81 17.68 -17.06
N VAL A 635 14.82 18.49 -17.44
CA VAL A 635 14.23 18.40 -18.78
C VAL A 635 15.23 18.85 -19.88
N ASP A 636 16.14 19.79 -19.59
CA ASP A 636 17.16 20.21 -20.57
C ASP A 636 18.15 19.09 -20.85
N GLN A 637 18.58 18.35 -19.82
CA GLN A 637 19.44 17.19 -19.98
C GLN A 637 18.71 16.07 -20.75
N TRP A 638 17.45 15.82 -20.43
CA TRP A 638 16.62 14.87 -21.16
C TRP A 638 16.47 15.26 -22.63
N VAL A 639 16.16 16.54 -22.96
CA VAL A 639 16.01 17.04 -24.33
C VAL A 639 17.31 16.88 -25.10
N LYS A 640 18.45 17.15 -24.48
CA LYS A 640 19.79 16.99 -25.10
C LYS A 640 20.04 15.52 -25.46
N ASP A 641 19.82 14.58 -24.53
CA ASP A 641 20.04 13.14 -24.78
C ASP A 641 19.03 12.61 -25.80
N PHE A 642 17.75 12.97 -25.69
CA PHE A 642 16.70 12.62 -26.63
C PHE A 642 17.00 13.11 -28.04
N GLY A 643 17.49 14.34 -28.22
CA GLY A 643 17.93 14.88 -29.51
C GLY A 643 19.06 14.06 -30.14
N SER A 644 20.01 13.60 -29.33
CA SER A 644 21.08 12.70 -29.76
C SER A 644 20.52 11.33 -30.19
N GLN A 645 19.59 10.79 -29.44
CA GLN A 645 18.92 9.50 -29.78
C GLN A 645 18.13 9.59 -31.08
N ILE A 646 17.37 10.70 -31.29
CA ILE A 646 16.65 10.96 -32.53
C ILE A 646 17.62 11.02 -33.71
N SER A 647 18.71 11.77 -33.57
CA SER A 647 19.71 11.99 -34.64
C SER A 647 20.44 10.69 -35.01
N SER A 648 20.68 9.81 -34.05
CA SER A 648 21.34 8.50 -34.25
C SER A 648 20.38 7.35 -34.56
N GLY A 649 19.07 7.57 -34.47
CA GLY A 649 18.08 6.52 -34.65
C GLY A 649 18.10 5.46 -33.54
N THR A 650 18.53 5.84 -32.33
CA THR A 650 18.70 4.92 -31.18
C THR A 650 17.73 5.19 -30.03
N VAL A 651 16.57 5.80 -30.31
CA VAL A 651 15.55 6.04 -29.28
C VAL A 651 15.12 4.70 -28.69
N PRO A 652 15.21 4.51 -27.35
CA PRO A 652 14.83 3.25 -26.72
C PRO A 652 13.31 3.02 -26.75
N THR A 653 12.91 1.77 -26.56
CA THR A 653 11.50 1.41 -26.45
C THR A 653 10.85 2.02 -25.21
N VAL A 654 11.57 2.04 -24.08
CA VAL A 654 11.06 2.60 -22.82
C VAL A 654 12.00 3.63 -22.24
N GLN A 655 11.48 4.75 -21.78
CA GLN A 655 12.22 5.75 -21.01
C GLN A 655 11.52 5.96 -19.66
N PHE A 656 12.31 5.96 -18.59
CA PHE A 656 11.88 6.29 -17.23
C PHE A 656 12.33 7.70 -16.90
N VAL A 657 11.42 8.60 -16.57
CA VAL A 657 11.72 10.01 -16.30
C VAL A 657 11.16 10.45 -14.97
N ARG A 658 11.98 10.91 -14.05
CA ARG A 658 11.57 11.48 -12.77
C ARG A 658 11.53 13.00 -12.83
N LEU A 659 10.41 13.61 -12.42
CA LEU A 659 10.24 15.05 -12.26
C LEU A 659 9.73 15.35 -10.85
N PRO A 660 10.64 15.58 -9.85
CA PRO A 660 10.25 15.54 -8.42
C PRO A 660 9.82 16.90 -7.85
N ASN A 661 9.90 18.02 -8.58
CA ASN A 661 9.81 19.34 -7.96
C ASN A 661 8.40 19.73 -7.49
N ASP A 662 7.36 19.07 -7.92
CA ASP A 662 6.01 19.30 -7.37
C ASP A 662 5.84 18.84 -5.92
N HIS A 663 6.76 18.04 -5.38
CA HIS A 663 6.87 17.81 -3.94
C HIS A 663 6.95 19.11 -3.14
N THR A 664 7.71 20.11 -3.61
CA THR A 664 7.97 21.39 -2.98
C THR A 664 8.85 21.32 -1.71
N GLN A 665 9.17 22.45 -1.12
CA GLN A 665 9.76 22.56 0.23
C GLN A 665 8.82 23.29 1.20
N GLY A 666 7.51 23.18 0.98
CA GLY A 666 6.52 23.92 1.75
C GLY A 666 6.77 25.42 1.68
N THR A 667 6.67 26.08 2.82
CA THR A 667 6.87 27.53 2.94
C THR A 667 8.24 27.91 3.52
N LYS A 668 9.23 27.04 3.44
CA LYS A 668 10.59 27.29 3.92
C LYS A 668 11.14 28.60 3.38
N ALA A 669 11.56 29.51 4.28
CA ALA A 669 12.06 30.82 3.91
C ALA A 669 13.27 30.74 2.97
N GLY A 670 13.25 31.50 1.88
CA GLY A 670 14.30 31.51 0.86
C GLY A 670 14.23 30.37 -0.16
N ALA A 671 13.38 29.34 0.06
CA ALA A 671 13.07 28.37 -0.96
C ALA A 671 11.98 28.91 -1.91
N PRO A 672 11.85 28.38 -3.15
CA PRO A 672 10.72 28.71 -4.02
C PRO A 672 9.38 28.48 -3.31
N THR A 673 8.37 29.27 -3.68
CA THR A 673 7.00 29.05 -3.18
C THR A 673 6.45 27.73 -3.70
N PRO A 674 5.47 27.11 -3.06
CA PRO A 674 4.84 25.89 -3.57
C PRO A 674 4.37 26.02 -5.01
N GLN A 675 3.75 27.16 -5.37
CA GLN A 675 3.32 27.40 -6.76
C GLN A 675 4.49 27.56 -7.73
N ALA A 676 5.64 28.12 -7.29
CA ALA A 676 6.83 28.22 -8.13
C ALA A 676 7.46 26.84 -8.42
N TYR A 677 7.46 25.96 -7.42
CA TYR A 677 7.89 24.58 -7.57
C TYR A 677 7.01 23.79 -8.56
N VAL A 678 5.70 23.87 -8.39
CA VAL A 678 4.75 23.23 -9.28
C VAL A 678 4.84 23.82 -10.69
N ALA A 679 5.05 25.14 -10.83
CA ALA A 679 5.23 25.77 -12.13
C ALA A 679 6.51 25.32 -12.86
N ASP A 680 7.61 25.10 -12.14
CA ASP A 680 8.84 24.54 -12.68
C ASP A 680 8.65 23.10 -13.18
N ASN A 681 8.00 22.25 -12.37
CA ASN A 681 7.69 20.86 -12.70
C ASN A 681 6.72 20.77 -13.88
N ASP A 682 5.63 21.54 -13.86
CA ASP A 682 4.62 21.58 -14.92
C ASP A 682 5.21 22.03 -16.26
N TYR A 683 6.10 23.05 -16.24
CA TYR A 683 6.77 23.51 -17.45
C TYR A 683 7.76 22.47 -17.99
N ALA A 684 8.44 21.72 -17.12
CA ALA A 684 9.30 20.61 -17.52
C ALA A 684 8.50 19.52 -18.25
N LEU A 685 7.33 19.12 -17.69
CA LEU A 685 6.43 18.18 -18.34
C LEU A 685 5.93 18.72 -19.69
N GLY A 686 5.51 19.98 -19.74
CA GLY A 686 5.07 20.62 -20.97
C GLY A 686 6.14 20.59 -22.06
N ARG A 687 7.38 20.91 -21.73
CA ARG A 687 8.53 20.87 -22.64
C ARG A 687 8.89 19.47 -23.12
N LEU A 688 8.78 18.46 -22.24
CA LEU A 688 8.96 17.07 -22.62
C LEU A 688 7.94 16.67 -23.70
N VAL A 689 6.66 16.95 -23.47
CA VAL A 689 5.57 16.63 -24.41
C VAL A 689 5.71 17.43 -25.72
N ASP A 690 6.05 18.72 -25.65
CA ASP A 690 6.34 19.57 -26.81
C ASP A 690 7.46 18.94 -27.67
N THR A 691 8.58 18.60 -27.05
CA THR A 691 9.74 18.01 -27.76
C THR A 691 9.38 16.69 -28.44
N VAL A 692 8.68 15.79 -27.74
CA VAL A 692 8.26 14.51 -28.31
C VAL A 692 7.25 14.69 -29.45
N SER A 693 6.25 15.55 -29.24
CA SER A 693 5.16 15.71 -30.21
C SER A 693 5.61 16.39 -31.51
N HIS A 694 6.73 17.12 -31.50
CA HIS A 694 7.37 17.67 -32.70
C HIS A 694 8.43 16.77 -33.31
N SER A 695 8.69 15.60 -32.71
CA SER A 695 9.70 14.65 -33.19
C SER A 695 9.15 13.66 -34.22
N PRO A 696 10.01 13.02 -35.04
CA PRO A 696 9.58 12.00 -36.00
C PRO A 696 8.93 10.76 -35.38
N ILE A 697 9.16 10.50 -34.10
CA ILE A 697 8.62 9.33 -33.38
C ILE A 697 7.26 9.60 -32.73
N TRP A 698 6.75 10.82 -32.80
CA TRP A 698 5.45 11.15 -32.19
C TRP A 698 4.35 10.18 -32.61
N LYS A 699 4.32 9.84 -33.89
CA LYS A 699 3.30 8.99 -34.53
C LYS A 699 3.17 7.57 -33.92
N ASP A 700 4.17 7.11 -33.17
CA ASP A 700 4.24 5.77 -32.58
C ASP A 700 4.70 5.82 -31.10
N THR A 701 4.45 6.93 -30.41
CA THR A 701 4.81 7.15 -29.00
C THR A 701 3.59 7.27 -28.10
N ALA A 702 3.69 6.74 -26.88
CA ALA A 702 2.81 7.00 -25.76
C ALA A 702 3.62 7.49 -24.55
N ILE A 703 3.14 8.57 -23.90
CA ILE A 703 3.69 9.12 -22.67
C ILE A 703 2.68 8.86 -21.56
N PHE A 704 3.11 8.22 -20.49
CA PHE A 704 2.33 7.99 -19.27
C PHE A 704 2.89 8.88 -18.17
N VAL A 705 2.02 9.55 -17.44
CA VAL A 705 2.38 10.45 -16.35
C VAL A 705 1.54 10.09 -15.13
N THR A 706 2.16 9.95 -13.96
CA THR A 706 1.48 9.77 -12.68
C THR A 706 2.36 10.30 -11.54
N GLU A 707 1.80 10.37 -10.36
CA GLU A 707 2.53 10.54 -9.10
C GLU A 707 2.92 9.15 -8.56
N ASP A 708 3.94 9.08 -7.72
CA ASP A 708 4.31 7.84 -7.02
C ASP A 708 3.33 7.50 -5.91
N ASP A 709 2.83 8.51 -5.21
CA ASP A 709 1.73 8.43 -4.25
C ASP A 709 0.90 9.72 -4.26
N ALA A 710 -0.24 9.74 -3.55
CA ALA A 710 -1.06 10.93 -3.35
C ALA A 710 -0.75 11.65 -2.05
N GLN A 711 0.02 11.01 -1.20
CA GLN A 711 0.43 11.46 0.12
C GLN A 711 -0.69 12.13 0.93
N ASN A 712 -0.52 13.37 1.34
CA ASN A 712 -1.38 14.02 2.31
C ASN A 712 -2.22 15.18 1.74
N GLY A 713 -2.37 15.24 0.42
CA GLY A 713 -3.23 16.25 -0.19
C GLY A 713 -4.71 15.91 0.00
N PRO A 714 -5.60 16.91 0.17
CA PRO A 714 -7.03 16.64 0.23
C PRO A 714 -7.60 16.15 -1.11
N ASP A 715 -8.51 15.17 -1.04
CA ASP A 715 -9.27 14.64 -2.16
C ASP A 715 -10.65 14.20 -1.69
N HIS A 716 -11.72 14.52 -2.46
CA HIS A 716 -13.10 14.26 -2.04
C HIS A 716 -13.60 12.84 -2.29
N VAL A 717 -12.77 11.98 -2.92
CA VAL A 717 -13.14 10.59 -3.23
C VAL A 717 -12.41 9.60 -2.32
N ASP A 718 -11.08 9.65 -2.34
CA ASP A 718 -10.23 8.80 -1.49
C ASP A 718 -8.84 9.41 -1.36
N ALA A 719 -8.19 9.21 -0.22
CA ALA A 719 -6.85 9.73 0.06
C ALA A 719 -5.76 9.23 -0.91
N HIS A 720 -5.99 8.12 -1.61
CA HIS A 720 -5.07 7.58 -2.60
C HIS A 720 -5.35 8.08 -4.02
N ARG A 721 -6.43 8.86 -4.25
CA ARG A 721 -6.76 9.30 -5.60
C ARG A 721 -5.77 10.36 -6.09
N THR A 722 -5.09 10.04 -7.20
CA THR A 722 -4.09 10.93 -7.79
C THR A 722 -4.36 11.17 -9.27
N LEU A 723 -3.50 11.96 -9.89
CA LEU A 723 -3.60 12.28 -11.30
C LEU A 723 -2.92 11.23 -12.17
N ALA A 724 -3.47 11.02 -13.37
CA ALA A 724 -2.84 10.21 -14.39
C ALA A 724 -3.10 10.82 -15.78
N LEU A 725 -2.10 10.79 -16.64
CA LEU A 725 -2.24 11.18 -18.04
C LEU A 725 -1.77 10.06 -18.98
N VAL A 726 -2.48 9.89 -20.08
CA VAL A 726 -2.05 9.12 -21.23
C VAL A 726 -2.00 10.07 -22.42
N ILE A 727 -0.81 10.32 -22.93
CA ILE A 727 -0.55 11.33 -23.97
C ILE A 727 0.03 10.63 -25.20
N SER A 728 -0.73 10.58 -26.28
CA SER A 728 -0.36 9.88 -27.50
C SER A 728 -1.21 10.40 -28.67
N PRO A 729 -0.76 10.31 -29.91
CA PRO A 729 -1.66 10.47 -31.05
C PRO A 729 -2.89 9.59 -30.98
N TYR A 730 -2.77 8.44 -30.34
CA TYR A 730 -3.83 7.44 -30.21
C TYR A 730 -4.69 7.61 -28.96
N THR A 731 -4.54 8.67 -28.17
CA THR A 731 -5.42 8.94 -27.04
C THR A 731 -6.73 9.58 -27.50
N GLN A 732 -7.86 9.21 -26.90
CA GLN A 732 -9.14 9.89 -27.10
C GLN A 732 -9.01 11.36 -26.66
N THR A 733 -9.63 12.27 -27.40
CA THR A 733 -9.49 13.71 -27.14
C THR A 733 -10.76 14.30 -26.54
N GLY A 734 -10.62 15.13 -25.50
CA GLY A 734 -11.73 15.83 -24.85
C GLY A 734 -12.77 14.88 -24.24
N LYS A 735 -12.33 13.71 -23.78
CA LYS A 735 -13.15 12.70 -23.10
C LYS A 735 -12.79 12.60 -21.64
N VAL A 736 -13.75 12.18 -20.85
CA VAL A 736 -13.55 11.74 -19.48
C VAL A 736 -13.62 10.21 -19.47
N ASP A 737 -12.62 9.59 -18.85
CA ASP A 737 -12.54 8.15 -18.59
C ASP A 737 -12.58 7.94 -17.08
N SER A 738 -13.76 7.55 -16.59
CA SER A 738 -14.00 7.26 -15.17
C SER A 738 -13.88 5.75 -14.85
N THR A 739 -13.22 4.99 -15.72
CA THR A 739 -12.86 3.61 -15.43
C THR A 739 -11.92 3.58 -14.23
N PHE A 740 -12.15 2.63 -13.34
CA PHE A 740 -11.24 2.42 -12.20
C PHE A 740 -9.86 1.99 -12.69
N TYR A 741 -8.86 2.79 -12.40
CA TYR A 741 -7.46 2.51 -12.67
C TYR A 741 -6.61 2.77 -11.45
N SER A 742 -5.43 2.15 -11.44
CA SER A 742 -4.41 2.41 -10.42
C SER A 742 -3.00 2.41 -11.03
N THR A 743 -2.01 2.63 -10.19
CA THR A 743 -0.59 2.48 -10.55
C THR A 743 -0.34 1.13 -11.24
N ALA A 744 -0.89 0.04 -10.70
CA ALA A 744 -0.79 -1.30 -11.31
C ALA A 744 -1.43 -1.36 -12.70
N SER A 745 -2.53 -0.61 -12.95
CA SER A 745 -3.15 -0.49 -14.28
C SER A 745 -2.22 0.18 -15.30
N MET A 746 -1.49 1.20 -14.87
CA MET A 746 -0.51 1.90 -15.72
C MET A 746 0.69 1.00 -16.02
N VAL A 747 1.26 0.34 -15.01
CA VAL A 747 2.36 -0.64 -15.19
C VAL A 747 1.93 -1.77 -16.12
N ARG A 748 0.70 -2.30 -15.94
CA ARG A 748 0.12 -3.32 -16.83
C ARG A 748 0.05 -2.85 -18.27
N THR A 749 -0.42 -1.61 -18.50
CA THR A 749 -0.56 -1.03 -19.84
C THR A 749 0.80 -0.86 -20.50
N ILE A 750 1.78 -0.35 -19.76
CA ILE A 750 3.18 -0.23 -20.22
C ILE A 750 3.73 -1.61 -20.60
N GLY A 751 3.50 -2.63 -19.75
CA GLY A 751 3.93 -4.00 -20.02
C GLY A 751 3.36 -4.57 -21.31
N LEU A 752 2.07 -4.35 -21.56
CA LEU A 752 1.40 -4.79 -22.78
C LEU A 752 1.98 -4.10 -24.03
N LEU A 753 2.24 -2.78 -23.96
CA LEU A 753 2.80 -2.01 -25.06
C LEU A 753 4.29 -2.32 -25.31
N ALA A 754 5.07 -2.46 -24.26
CA ALA A 754 6.51 -2.73 -24.34
C ALA A 754 6.86 -4.24 -24.50
N GLY A 755 5.89 -5.14 -24.31
CA GLY A 755 6.06 -6.56 -24.60
C GLY A 755 6.56 -7.42 -23.44
N PHE A 756 6.47 -6.99 -22.19
CA PHE A 756 6.80 -7.81 -21.02
C PHE A 756 5.55 -8.32 -20.28
N ARG A 757 5.71 -9.49 -19.65
CA ARG A 757 4.65 -10.14 -18.85
C ARG A 757 4.46 -9.41 -17.52
N PRO A 758 3.30 -9.57 -16.85
CA PRO A 758 3.07 -8.99 -15.53
C PRO A 758 4.20 -9.27 -14.55
N LEU A 759 4.47 -8.29 -13.71
CA LEU A 759 5.45 -8.37 -12.63
C LEU A 759 4.89 -9.19 -11.46
N THR A 760 3.65 -8.88 -11.09
CA THR A 760 2.95 -9.44 -9.94
C THR A 760 1.50 -9.78 -10.28
N GLN A 761 0.78 -10.34 -9.30
CA GLN A 761 -0.67 -10.56 -9.39
C GLN A 761 -1.43 -9.25 -9.54
N PHE A 762 -0.94 -8.16 -8.94
CA PHE A 762 -1.63 -6.87 -8.95
C PHE A 762 -1.73 -6.30 -10.36
N ASP A 763 -0.63 -6.20 -11.10
CA ASP A 763 -0.68 -5.73 -12.48
C ASP A 763 -1.25 -6.80 -13.43
N ALA A 764 -1.17 -8.11 -13.08
CA ALA A 764 -1.85 -9.15 -13.84
C ALA A 764 -3.37 -9.03 -13.81
N TYR A 765 -3.94 -8.59 -12.67
CA TYR A 765 -5.38 -8.41 -12.48
C TYR A 765 -5.88 -7.01 -12.83
N ALA A 766 -4.99 -6.02 -12.87
CA ALA A 766 -5.35 -4.63 -13.12
C ALA A 766 -5.99 -4.43 -14.50
N THR A 767 -6.96 -3.52 -14.57
CA THR A 767 -7.58 -3.11 -15.83
C THR A 767 -6.59 -2.31 -16.67
N PRO A 768 -6.21 -2.77 -17.89
CA PRO A 768 -5.40 -1.94 -18.77
C PRO A 768 -6.14 -0.68 -19.19
N MET A 769 -5.42 0.43 -19.37
CA MET A 769 -5.98 1.75 -19.72
C MET A 769 -6.45 1.84 -21.17
N SER A 770 -7.01 0.76 -21.71
CA SER A 770 -7.41 0.65 -23.12
C SER A 770 -8.54 1.61 -23.50
N ALA A 771 -9.42 1.97 -22.56
CA ALA A 771 -10.53 2.89 -22.80
C ALA A 771 -10.06 4.32 -23.09
N SER A 772 -8.87 4.70 -22.66
CA SER A 772 -8.28 6.00 -22.98
C SER A 772 -7.77 6.12 -24.42
N PHE A 773 -7.68 5.01 -25.18
CA PHE A 773 -7.11 4.97 -26.52
C PHE A 773 -8.17 4.90 -27.63
N THR A 774 -7.76 5.29 -28.85
CA THR A 774 -8.55 5.21 -30.10
C THR A 774 -7.66 4.70 -31.24
N ALA A 775 -8.26 3.98 -32.20
CA ALA A 775 -7.58 3.53 -33.41
C ALA A 775 -7.25 4.68 -34.42
N ASN A 776 -7.82 5.86 -34.22
CA ASN A 776 -7.71 6.99 -35.16
C ASN A 776 -6.71 8.00 -34.56
N PRO A 777 -5.44 8.00 -35.00
CA PRO A 777 -4.44 8.89 -34.43
C PRO A 777 -4.65 10.33 -34.85
N ARG A 778 -4.33 11.26 -33.95
CA ARG A 778 -4.25 12.70 -34.18
C ARG A 778 -2.81 13.14 -33.99
N LEU A 779 -2.19 13.63 -35.05
CA LEU A 779 -0.76 13.95 -35.09
C LEU A 779 -0.43 15.40 -34.74
N GLU A 780 -1.42 16.22 -34.43
CA GLU A 780 -1.19 17.62 -34.07
C GLU A 780 -0.26 17.72 -32.84
N PRO A 781 0.87 18.42 -32.95
CA PRO A 781 1.79 18.52 -31.86
C PRO A 781 1.25 19.38 -30.71
N TYR A 782 1.78 19.19 -29.52
CA TYR A 782 1.51 20.03 -28.35
C TYR A 782 2.59 21.10 -28.26
N THR A 783 2.22 22.31 -27.92
CA THR A 783 3.17 23.39 -27.60
C THR A 783 3.10 23.67 -26.11
N ALA A 784 4.26 23.70 -25.47
CA ALA A 784 4.38 23.94 -24.03
C ALA A 784 3.85 25.33 -23.66
N LEU A 785 3.03 25.35 -22.62
CA LEU A 785 2.48 26.60 -22.05
C LEU A 785 3.43 27.08 -20.95
N ARG A 786 3.88 28.32 -21.03
CA ARG A 786 4.68 28.89 -19.96
C ARG A 786 3.75 29.27 -18.80
N PRO A 787 4.00 28.80 -17.55
CA PRO A 787 3.28 29.25 -16.39
C PRO A 787 3.33 30.78 -16.25
N THR A 788 2.23 31.38 -15.84
CA THR A 788 2.16 32.82 -15.57
C THR A 788 2.60 33.15 -14.15
N TYR A 789 2.55 32.18 -13.25
CA TYR A 789 3.12 32.29 -11.91
C TYR A 789 4.65 32.38 -12.01
N PRO A 790 5.30 33.30 -11.29
CA PRO A 790 6.75 33.47 -11.36
C PRO A 790 7.50 32.27 -10.77
N MET A 791 8.15 31.45 -11.61
CA MET A 791 8.96 30.31 -11.16
C MET A 791 10.18 30.73 -10.30
N THR A 792 10.47 32.03 -10.18
CA THR A 792 11.51 32.60 -9.32
C THR A 792 10.98 33.12 -8.00
N ALA A 793 9.67 32.96 -7.71
CA ALA A 793 9.08 33.47 -6.49
C ALA A 793 9.58 32.66 -5.28
N LEU A 794 10.08 33.37 -4.26
CA LEU A 794 10.63 32.77 -3.04
C LEU A 794 9.72 33.05 -1.84
N ASN A 795 9.68 32.09 -0.92
CA ASN A 795 9.04 32.29 0.37
C ASN A 795 9.78 33.32 1.20
N GLY A 796 9.06 34.29 1.73
CA GLY A 796 9.59 35.24 2.74
C GLY A 796 9.70 34.55 4.12
N SER A 797 10.42 35.19 5.03
CA SER A 797 10.50 34.77 6.43
C SER A 797 9.17 34.84 7.19
N ASN A 798 8.22 35.59 6.64
CA ASN A 798 6.85 35.74 7.14
C ASN A 798 5.81 34.90 6.39
N ALA A 799 6.24 33.99 5.52
CA ALA A 799 5.31 33.08 4.85
C ALA A 799 4.56 32.22 5.91
N PRO A 800 3.29 31.85 5.66
CA PRO A 800 2.55 31.01 6.61
C PRO A 800 3.34 29.75 6.97
N MET A 801 3.52 29.46 8.25
CA MET A 801 4.24 28.29 8.77
C MET A 801 5.70 28.14 8.26
N ALA A 802 6.37 29.26 7.90
CA ALA A 802 7.77 29.24 7.42
C ALA A 802 8.74 28.63 8.45
N ALA A 803 8.53 28.88 9.74
CA ALA A 803 9.35 28.31 10.81
C ALA A 803 9.21 26.77 10.87
N GLN A 804 7.99 26.27 10.79
CA GLN A 804 7.68 24.83 10.77
C GLN A 804 8.25 24.15 9.52
N SER A 805 8.10 24.76 8.35
CA SER A 805 8.69 24.25 7.11
C SER A 805 10.22 24.25 7.13
N SER A 806 10.84 25.17 7.87
CA SER A 806 12.30 25.30 7.94
C SER A 806 12.99 24.19 8.74
N VAL A 807 12.27 23.54 9.65
CA VAL A 807 12.81 22.43 10.47
C VAL A 807 12.54 21.06 9.87
N GLN A 808 11.81 20.97 8.75
CA GLN A 808 11.58 19.71 8.04
C GLN A 808 12.87 19.20 7.40
N ASP A 809 13.08 17.89 7.49
CA ASP A 809 14.24 17.25 6.86
C ASP A 809 13.91 16.88 5.40
N LEU A 810 14.26 17.76 4.49
CA LEU A 810 14.09 17.59 3.03
C LEU A 810 15.36 17.08 2.35
N SER A 811 16.29 16.47 3.10
CA SER A 811 17.52 15.88 2.56
C SER A 811 17.32 14.54 1.86
N GLY A 812 16.18 13.93 2.04
CA GLY A 812 15.70 12.73 1.39
C GLY A 812 14.18 12.82 1.24
N GLU A 813 13.59 11.88 0.53
CA GLU A 813 12.15 11.81 0.34
C GLU A 813 11.43 11.67 1.68
N ASP A 814 10.40 12.45 1.87
CA ASP A 814 9.36 12.33 2.90
C ASP A 814 9.85 12.18 4.36
N ARG A 815 11.02 12.72 4.69
CA ARG A 815 11.48 12.82 6.08
C ARG A 815 10.89 14.01 6.80
N ILE A 816 9.60 14.25 6.59
CA ILE A 816 8.89 15.45 7.03
C ILE A 816 7.70 15.08 7.92
N ASP A 817 7.18 16.03 8.66
CA ASP A 817 5.86 15.96 9.27
C ASP A 817 4.82 16.37 8.22
N GLU A 818 4.16 15.39 7.65
CA GLU A 818 3.30 15.52 6.48
C GLU A 818 2.14 16.48 6.68
N ARG A 819 1.47 16.42 7.82
CA ARG A 819 0.38 17.36 8.11
C ARG A 819 0.86 18.79 8.15
N THR A 820 1.88 19.08 8.94
CA THR A 820 2.47 20.41 9.05
C THR A 820 2.93 20.92 7.69
N PHE A 821 3.48 20.04 6.87
CA PHE A 821 3.96 20.35 5.54
C PHE A 821 2.80 20.71 4.59
N ASN A 822 1.76 19.90 4.54
CA ASN A 822 0.62 20.14 3.66
C ASN A 822 -0.27 21.29 4.15
N GLU A 823 -0.38 21.49 5.47
CA GLU A 823 -1.03 22.68 6.02
C GLU A 823 -0.29 23.98 5.63
N ALA A 824 1.05 23.95 5.62
CA ALA A 824 1.84 25.09 5.15
C ALA A 824 1.59 25.39 3.67
N ILE A 825 1.55 24.35 2.82
CA ILE A 825 1.21 24.48 1.40
C ILE A 825 -0.20 25.04 1.24
N TRP A 826 -1.20 24.47 1.92
CA TRP A 826 -2.57 24.93 1.89
C TRP A 826 -2.68 26.41 2.26
N LYS A 827 -2.13 26.82 3.39
CA LYS A 827 -2.16 28.21 3.87
C LYS A 827 -1.41 29.18 2.97
N SER A 828 -0.37 28.74 2.29
CA SER A 828 0.35 29.59 1.34
C SER A 828 -0.46 29.90 0.08
N VAL A 829 -1.33 28.97 -0.32
CA VAL A 829 -2.14 29.08 -1.54
C VAL A 829 -3.54 29.66 -1.26
N LYS A 830 -4.22 29.15 -0.26
CA LYS A 830 -5.61 29.53 0.08
C LYS A 830 -5.70 30.74 0.99
N GLY A 831 -4.68 30.99 1.79
CA GLY A 831 -4.61 32.09 2.76
C GLY A 831 -4.27 31.62 4.16
N ALA A 832 -3.49 32.43 4.90
CA ALA A 832 -2.94 32.07 6.21
C ALA A 832 -3.99 31.68 7.27
N ASP A 833 -5.18 32.27 7.17
CA ASP A 833 -6.28 32.04 8.12
C ASP A 833 -7.24 30.92 7.72
N LEU A 834 -7.07 30.32 6.52
CA LEU A 834 -7.92 29.23 6.04
C LEU A 834 -7.41 27.90 6.53
N LEU A 835 -8.26 27.17 7.24
CA LEU A 835 -7.96 25.82 7.70
C LEU A 835 -8.00 24.85 6.51
N MET A 836 -7.03 23.96 6.48
CA MET A 836 -7.07 22.81 5.57
C MET A 836 -8.24 21.91 5.99
N PRO A 837 -9.02 21.36 5.05
CA PRO A 837 -10.08 20.41 5.36
C PRO A 837 -9.56 19.24 6.19
N GLU A 838 -10.34 18.82 7.18
CA GLU A 838 -10.04 17.63 7.96
C GLU A 838 -10.42 16.39 7.14
N PRO A 839 -9.65 15.29 7.23
CA PRO A 839 -9.99 14.04 6.57
C PRO A 839 -11.30 13.44 7.09
N GLN A 840 -12.05 12.78 6.21
CA GLN A 840 -13.24 12.02 6.58
C GLN A 840 -12.89 10.54 6.58
N HIS A 841 -13.06 9.89 7.74
CA HIS A 841 -13.04 8.45 7.80
C HIS A 841 -14.47 7.91 7.76
N THR A 842 -14.69 6.90 6.96
CA THR A 842 -15.84 6.04 7.16
C THR A 842 -15.53 5.14 8.34
N VAL A 843 -15.81 5.61 9.55
CA VAL A 843 -15.70 4.78 10.75
C VAL A 843 -16.78 3.71 10.65
N ILE A 844 -16.36 2.44 10.66
CA ILE A 844 -17.24 1.38 11.12
C ILE A 844 -17.50 1.75 12.57
N GLY A 845 -18.74 2.18 12.88
CA GLY A 845 -19.09 2.61 14.24
C GLY A 845 -18.65 1.57 15.27
N SER A 846 -18.32 2.01 16.47
CA SER A 846 -17.90 1.20 17.61
C SER A 846 -19.01 0.25 18.13
N GLY A 847 -19.69 -0.43 17.23
CA GLY A 847 -20.62 -1.52 17.48
C GLY A 847 -20.18 -2.67 16.62
N SER A 848 -20.00 -3.85 17.21
CA SER A 848 -19.74 -5.08 16.47
C SER A 848 -20.74 -5.22 15.33
N THR A 849 -20.33 -4.86 14.11
CA THR A 849 -21.16 -5.16 12.95
C THR A 849 -21.02 -6.64 12.68
N LYS A 850 -22.06 -7.41 13.05
CA LYS A 850 -22.21 -8.78 12.57
C LYS A 850 -22.40 -8.71 11.06
N THR A 851 -21.30 -8.72 10.31
CA THR A 851 -21.32 -8.96 8.87
C THR A 851 -21.27 -10.45 8.62
N GLY A 852 -22.38 -11.08 8.89
CA GLY A 852 -22.67 -12.44 8.51
C GLY A 852 -24.10 -12.44 8.06
N SER A 853 -24.39 -12.23 6.79
CA SER A 853 -25.66 -12.64 6.24
C SER A 853 -25.70 -14.15 6.27
N ASP A 854 -26.35 -14.69 7.29
CA ASP A 854 -26.86 -16.05 7.21
C ASP A 854 -27.90 -16.07 6.06
N PRO A 855 -27.65 -16.71 4.93
CA PRO A 855 -28.63 -16.73 3.84
C PRO A 855 -29.81 -17.66 4.10
N ASP A 856 -29.78 -18.44 5.16
CA ASP A 856 -30.81 -19.42 5.49
C ASP A 856 -31.34 -19.16 6.91
N GLY A 857 -32.17 -18.10 7.02
CA GLY A 857 -33.05 -17.91 8.18
C GLY A 857 -34.09 -18.99 8.28
N ASP A 858 -33.74 -20.18 8.74
CA ASP A 858 -34.67 -21.15 9.27
C ASP A 858 -34.76 -20.98 10.77
N GLY A 859 -35.83 -20.29 11.15
CA GLY A 859 -36.22 -20.19 12.55
C GLY A 859 -36.46 -21.57 13.16
N ARG A 860 -35.65 -21.98 14.10
CA ARG A 860 -35.98 -22.79 15.25
C ARG A 860 -35.21 -22.36 16.46
#